data_1c90dc6b0dc59d71e3acbfc7a8bf77cb
#
_entry.id   1c90dc6b0dc59d71e3acbfc7a8bf77cb
#
_cell.length_a   1.000
_cell.length_b   1.000
_cell.length_c   1.000
_cell.angle_alpha   90.00
_cell.angle_beta   90.00
_cell.angle_gamma   90.00
#
_symmetry.space_group_name_H-M   'P 1'
#
loop_
_entity.id
_entity.type
_entity.pdbx_description
1 polymer ?
#
loop_
_entity_poly.entity_id
_entity_poly.type
_entity_poly.pdbx_seq_one_letter_code
_entity_poly.pdbx_strand_id
1 'polypeptide(L)'
;MKTIPGTVLTPLFAGLVGLSALGCEKKPPPPTPTPVTSAPTPAAGDAAAGDAAAPRPPGAKLGVARADFNRLAVELAMPLFWREDANKDGVLDVDELAVYWGLVPGAKLVDYVGKDGFTQQAQDAFDGIVKRAKEAAPPAGLDPKEIARRDAVKKELAQGRVTLVETDLSKAPAEDKRFVDFVSQAALLIEKLYAKQEGVSELKSKIDDGDTLSRSLFFRNQGPKCEAPQTQNDPACGAIADLPKGKLSGLYPAALLAKPGFCDELTKKDTLPDKDDPEKNKRLMAPFTVVAADAEKKDAFKAVPYHDAFKDDVLAISGQLKAAAEALGDKEPALKAYLLAAAQAFTDDKWWPADEAWAKMDAKNSKYYLRVAPDEVYREPCSTKALYHVSFGVINQGSVKWQEKLDPLKTEMEKTLAELAGPPYRAREVSFKLPDFMDVALNAGDSRPPSGATIGQSLPNFGPVANEGRGRTVAMTSFYTDPDSIEALKGTTESLFCKDTFARYTTDREPQLMSTVLHEAAHNLGPAHQYKVNGKTDREVFGGPLASTLEELKAQTAALFFTDWLVEKKQITADEAEKAHVRDIVWAFGHISRGMYDDDKHPRNYSQLAAIQLGWLMKNGAVTWKADETAANGKDKGCFSLALDKFPAQVKALMIEVAQIKGKGDKGRAEKLIKEYVDVTGDKKKVHEVITERVLRSPKPSFVYSIKLD
;
A
#
# COMPACT_ATOMS: atom_id res chain seq x y z
N MET A 1 -29.62 0.41 50.07
CA MET A 1 -29.81 1.20 51.33
C MET A 1 -28.52 1.94 51.64
N LYS A 2 -28.63 3.26 51.77
CA LYS A 2 -27.72 4.29 52.30
C LYS A 2 -26.57 4.68 51.35
N THR A 3 -26.71 5.73 50.54
CA THR A 3 -26.70 7.21 50.76
C THR A 3 -25.33 7.81 51.07
N ILE A 4 -24.87 8.56 50.12
CA ILE A 4 -24.15 9.82 49.92
C ILE A 4 -24.09 10.73 51.24
N PRO A 5 -23.17 11.72 51.46
CA PRO A 5 -22.68 12.74 50.55
C PRO A 5 -21.18 13.12 50.79
N GLY A 6 -20.48 13.85 49.92
CA GLY A 6 -20.52 15.28 49.60
C GLY A 6 -19.24 15.95 50.03
N THR A 7 -18.61 16.79 49.32
CA THR A 7 -18.55 18.24 49.47
C THR A 7 -17.40 18.86 48.65
N VAL A 8 -17.77 19.81 47.87
CA VAL A 8 -17.12 20.96 47.25
C VAL A 8 -16.02 21.65 48.09
N LEU A 9 -14.95 22.11 47.44
CA LEU A 9 -14.26 23.36 47.84
C LEU A 9 -13.40 23.90 46.67
N THR A 10 -13.90 24.99 46.10
CA THR A 10 -13.12 26.00 45.35
C THR A 10 -12.46 26.96 46.34
N PRO A 11 -11.36 27.61 45.97
CA PRO A 11 -11.34 29.05 46.21
C PRO A 11 -10.91 29.89 44.98
N LEU A 12 -11.71 30.94 44.79
CA LEU A 12 -11.37 32.18 44.13
C LEU A 12 -10.13 32.85 44.76
N PHE A 13 -9.30 33.49 43.91
CA PHE A 13 -8.65 34.74 44.29
C PHE A 13 -8.66 35.72 43.09
N ALA A 14 -9.21 36.86 43.36
CA ALA A 14 -9.30 38.03 42.50
C ALA A 14 -8.25 39.07 42.92
N GLY A 15 -7.91 39.94 41.99
CA GLY A 15 -7.25 41.22 42.22
C GLY A 15 -5.96 41.40 41.43
N LEU A 16 -5.61 42.46 40.78
CA LEU A 16 -6.08 43.83 40.68
C LEU A 16 -5.45 44.49 39.44
N VAL A 17 -6.19 45.33 38.80
CA VAL A 17 -5.96 46.38 37.84
C VAL A 17 -4.60 47.10 37.88
N GLY A 18 -4.04 47.34 36.67
CA GLY A 18 -3.01 48.30 36.42
C GLY A 18 -3.13 48.84 34.98
N LEU A 19 -3.87 49.92 34.82
CA LEU A 19 -3.91 50.75 33.60
C LEU A 19 -2.52 51.38 33.36
N SER A 20 -2.00 51.27 32.14
CA SER A 20 -1.10 52.27 31.57
C SER A 20 -1.44 52.44 30.10
N ALA A 21 -2.03 53.57 29.79
CA ALA A 21 -2.27 54.06 28.45
C ALA A 21 -0.96 54.54 27.84
N LEU A 22 -0.62 54.05 26.63
CA LEU A 22 0.33 54.72 25.73
C LEU A 22 0.00 54.38 24.27
N GLY A 23 -0.42 55.45 23.56
CA GLY A 23 -0.12 55.78 22.18
C GLY A 23 -0.51 54.79 21.08
N CYS A 24 -1.68 55.05 20.44
CA CYS A 24 -1.96 54.57 19.09
C CYS A 24 -1.14 55.33 18.07
N GLU A 25 -0.07 54.75 17.55
CA GLU A 25 0.48 55.16 16.25
C GLU A 25 -0.15 54.32 15.13
N LYS A 26 -0.88 54.97 14.23
CA LYS A 26 -1.47 54.38 13.04
C LYS A 26 -0.34 54.08 12.05
N LYS A 27 -0.10 52.80 11.74
CA LYS A 27 0.67 52.38 10.57
C LYS A 27 -0.07 52.83 9.28
N PRO A 28 0.61 53.36 8.28
CA PRO A 28 0.01 53.66 6.98
C PRO A 28 -0.40 52.36 6.25
N PRO A 29 -1.44 52.40 5.40
CA PRO A 29 -1.89 51.24 4.64
C PRO A 29 -0.82 50.82 3.60
N PRO A 30 -0.76 49.52 3.25
CA PRO A 30 0.15 49.04 2.22
C PRO A 30 -0.22 49.63 0.84
N PRO A 31 0.77 49.88 -0.04
CA PRO A 31 0.52 50.48 -1.36
C PRO A 31 -0.29 49.49 -2.23
N THR A 32 -1.25 50.05 -2.95
CA THR A 32 -2.07 49.39 -3.96
C THR A 32 -1.18 48.80 -5.08
N PRO A 33 -1.35 47.57 -5.52
CA PRO A 33 -0.57 47.01 -6.62
C PRO A 33 -0.93 47.72 -7.91
N THR A 34 0.06 48.29 -8.57
CA THR A 34 0.00 48.87 -9.92
C THR A 34 -0.28 47.76 -10.93
N PRO A 35 -1.12 47.97 -11.96
CA PRO A 35 -1.35 46.97 -13.00
C PRO A 35 -0.06 46.70 -13.77
N VAL A 36 0.33 45.45 -13.84
CA VAL A 36 1.43 45.00 -14.69
C VAL A 36 0.95 45.04 -16.14
N THR A 37 1.46 45.99 -16.88
CA THR A 37 1.35 46.00 -18.34
C THR A 37 2.09 44.81 -18.91
N SER A 38 1.40 44.02 -19.73
CA SER A 38 1.95 42.93 -20.52
C SER A 38 3.17 43.41 -21.32
N ALA A 39 4.32 42.75 -21.07
CA ALA A 39 5.52 42.93 -21.88
C ALA A 39 5.31 42.31 -23.28
N PRO A 40 5.83 42.92 -24.35
CA PRO A 40 5.73 42.37 -25.68
C PRO A 40 6.58 41.10 -25.84
N THR A 41 6.05 40.13 -26.57
CA THR A 41 6.74 38.91 -27.01
C THR A 41 8.09 39.29 -27.68
N PRO A 42 9.22 38.72 -27.27
CA PRO A 42 10.47 38.90 -27.99
C PRO A 42 10.40 38.18 -29.34
N ALA A 43 10.75 38.93 -30.38
CA ALA A 43 11.00 38.39 -31.71
C ALA A 43 12.13 37.36 -31.65
N ALA A 44 12.02 36.34 -32.50
CA ALA A 44 13.07 35.35 -32.70
C ALA A 44 14.40 36.04 -33.03
N GLY A 45 15.31 36.03 -32.09
CA GLY A 45 16.70 36.50 -32.24
C GLY A 45 17.62 35.34 -31.87
N ASP A 46 18.51 35.08 -32.76
CA ASP A 46 19.70 34.21 -32.77
C ASP A 46 19.93 33.32 -31.54
N ALA A 47 19.89 32.02 -31.82
CA ALA A 47 20.38 31.00 -30.92
C ALA A 47 21.85 31.26 -30.56
N ALA A 48 22.07 31.82 -29.38
CA ALA A 48 23.39 31.79 -28.75
C ALA A 48 23.79 30.31 -28.60
N ALA A 49 24.99 30.00 -29.06
CA ALA A 49 25.61 28.69 -28.91
C ALA A 49 25.54 28.25 -27.46
N GLY A 50 24.67 27.30 -27.17
CA GLY A 50 24.62 26.62 -25.88
C GLY A 50 25.96 25.96 -25.61
N ASP A 51 26.45 26.07 -24.38
CA ASP A 51 27.56 25.26 -23.88
C ASP A 51 27.39 23.83 -24.38
N ALA A 52 28.35 23.37 -25.19
CA ALA A 52 28.38 21.99 -25.64
C ALA A 52 28.48 21.12 -24.38
N ALA A 53 27.39 20.44 -24.04
CA ALA A 53 27.39 19.46 -22.95
C ALA A 53 28.60 18.51 -23.18
N ALA A 54 29.37 18.25 -22.15
CA ALA A 54 30.49 17.30 -22.23
C ALA A 54 29.98 16.01 -22.86
N PRO A 55 30.77 15.38 -23.74
CA PRO A 55 30.34 14.14 -24.41
C PRO A 55 29.94 13.12 -23.37
N ARG A 56 28.70 12.61 -23.46
CA ARG A 56 28.20 11.56 -22.57
C ARG A 56 29.09 10.31 -22.70
N PRO A 57 29.38 9.60 -21.60
CA PRO A 57 30.03 8.30 -21.68
C PRO A 57 29.25 7.37 -22.63
N PRO A 58 29.92 6.51 -23.39
CA PRO A 58 29.25 5.61 -24.33
C PRO A 58 28.32 4.66 -23.57
N GLY A 59 27.05 4.57 -24.00
CA GLY A 59 26.07 3.62 -23.50
C GLY A 59 26.40 2.17 -23.93
N ALA A 60 25.74 1.19 -23.30
CA ALA A 60 25.91 -0.23 -23.59
C ALA A 60 24.82 -0.73 -24.54
N LYS A 61 25.20 -1.13 -25.80
CA LYS A 61 24.29 -1.77 -26.73
C LYS A 61 24.22 -3.26 -26.48
N LEU A 62 23.22 -3.70 -25.69
CA LEU A 62 23.13 -5.08 -25.24
C LEU A 62 22.40 -6.02 -26.19
N GLY A 63 21.53 -5.50 -27.08
CA GLY A 63 20.67 -6.30 -27.94
C GLY A 63 19.60 -7.10 -27.18
N VAL A 64 19.29 -6.67 -25.94
CA VAL A 64 18.26 -7.24 -25.06
C VAL A 64 17.24 -6.13 -24.80
N ALA A 65 15.96 -6.45 -24.89
CA ALA A 65 14.91 -5.48 -24.57
C ALA A 65 14.96 -5.11 -23.07
N ARG A 66 14.66 -3.85 -22.74
CA ARG A 66 14.69 -3.31 -21.36
C ARG A 66 13.91 -4.19 -20.36
N ALA A 67 12.72 -4.62 -20.72
CA ALA A 67 11.90 -5.47 -19.84
C ALA A 67 12.57 -6.84 -19.60
N ASP A 68 13.23 -7.41 -20.61
CA ASP A 68 14.00 -8.65 -20.47
C ASP A 68 15.27 -8.44 -19.66
N PHE A 69 15.96 -7.30 -19.84
CA PHE A 69 17.11 -6.93 -19.00
C PHE A 69 16.71 -6.94 -17.52
N ASN A 70 15.65 -6.23 -17.14
CA ASN A 70 15.19 -6.14 -15.76
C ASN A 70 14.78 -7.50 -15.17
N ARG A 71 14.11 -8.32 -15.94
CA ARG A 71 13.74 -9.69 -15.55
C ARG A 71 14.97 -10.58 -15.38
N LEU A 72 15.89 -10.56 -16.33
CA LEU A 72 17.10 -11.39 -16.30
C LEU A 72 18.09 -10.95 -15.21
N ALA A 73 18.19 -9.65 -14.92
CA ALA A 73 19.00 -9.16 -13.83
C ALA A 73 18.57 -9.78 -12.49
N VAL A 74 17.26 -9.79 -12.18
CA VAL A 74 16.73 -10.45 -10.98
C VAL A 74 17.01 -11.95 -11.01
N GLU A 75 16.79 -12.60 -12.16
CA GLU A 75 17.02 -14.03 -12.36
C GLU A 75 18.47 -14.42 -12.07
N LEU A 76 19.42 -13.58 -12.46
CA LEU A 76 20.85 -13.78 -12.24
C LEU A 76 21.36 -13.22 -10.91
N ALA A 77 20.46 -12.81 -10.03
CA ALA A 77 20.77 -12.18 -8.74
C ALA A 77 21.64 -10.92 -8.88
N MET A 78 21.44 -10.15 -9.93
CA MET A 78 22.11 -8.86 -10.16
C MET A 78 21.16 -7.73 -9.73
N PRO A 79 21.58 -6.78 -8.86
CA PRO A 79 20.71 -5.72 -8.35
C PRO A 79 20.57 -4.56 -9.34
N LEU A 80 20.56 -4.84 -10.63
CA LEU A 80 20.55 -3.87 -11.72
C LEU A 80 19.15 -3.68 -12.27
N PHE A 81 18.81 -2.44 -12.61
CA PHE A 81 17.55 -2.08 -13.22
C PHE A 81 17.74 -1.01 -14.28
N TRP A 82 17.31 -1.29 -15.51
CA TRP A 82 17.24 -0.31 -16.58
C TRP A 82 15.94 0.47 -16.44
N ARG A 83 16.03 1.75 -16.00
CA ARG A 83 14.88 2.59 -15.64
C ARG A 83 13.95 2.84 -16.83
N GLU A 84 14.50 3.47 -17.87
CA GLU A 84 13.77 3.97 -19.02
C GLU A 84 14.75 4.08 -20.18
N ASP A 85 14.33 3.81 -21.38
CA ASP A 85 15.04 4.13 -22.62
C ASP A 85 14.46 5.45 -23.12
N ALA A 86 14.95 6.56 -22.54
CA ALA A 86 14.35 7.87 -22.71
C ALA A 86 14.49 8.41 -24.13
N ASN A 87 15.60 8.10 -24.79
CA ASN A 87 15.90 8.50 -26.19
C ASN A 87 15.41 7.46 -27.22
N LYS A 88 14.96 6.27 -26.76
CA LYS A 88 14.41 5.16 -27.55
C LYS A 88 15.39 4.60 -28.59
N ASP A 89 16.68 4.60 -28.27
CA ASP A 89 17.72 4.08 -29.14
C ASP A 89 18.10 2.59 -28.89
N GLY A 90 17.52 2.00 -27.82
CA GLY A 90 17.80 0.61 -27.42
C GLY A 90 19.19 0.41 -26.83
N VAL A 91 19.83 1.48 -26.37
CA VAL A 91 21.11 1.48 -25.70
C VAL A 91 20.90 1.83 -24.23
N LEU A 92 21.50 1.08 -23.32
CA LEU A 92 21.48 1.41 -21.91
C LEU A 92 22.50 2.51 -21.64
N ASP A 93 22.04 3.71 -21.33
CA ASP A 93 22.88 4.82 -20.93
C ASP A 93 23.21 4.77 -19.42
N VAL A 94 24.30 5.45 -19.03
CA VAL A 94 24.78 5.44 -17.64
C VAL A 94 23.73 5.99 -16.67
N ASP A 95 23.02 7.03 -17.06
CA ASP A 95 21.96 7.69 -16.29
C ASP A 95 20.64 6.90 -16.26
N GLU A 96 20.52 5.88 -17.09
CA GLU A 96 19.36 4.96 -17.13
C GLU A 96 19.54 3.75 -16.21
N LEU A 97 20.76 3.48 -15.70
CA LEU A 97 21.00 2.36 -14.79
C LEU A 97 20.67 2.75 -13.34
N ALA A 98 19.93 1.88 -12.67
CA ALA A 98 19.73 1.93 -11.23
C ALA A 98 20.26 0.66 -10.55
N VAL A 99 20.59 0.79 -9.26
CA VAL A 99 20.85 -0.35 -8.38
C VAL A 99 19.76 -0.38 -7.32
N TYR A 100 19.07 -1.50 -7.18
CA TYR A 100 17.98 -1.63 -6.21
C TYR A 100 18.41 -2.45 -4.97
N TRP A 101 17.76 -2.13 -3.88
CA TRP A 101 18.02 -2.65 -2.54
C TRP A 101 17.51 -4.09 -2.37
N GLY A 102 18.15 -4.85 -1.51
CA GLY A 102 17.63 -6.11 -0.94
C GLY A 102 18.10 -7.39 -1.62
N LEU A 103 18.42 -7.36 -2.93
CA LEU A 103 18.87 -8.56 -3.65
C LEU A 103 20.33 -8.89 -3.31
N VAL A 104 21.21 -7.89 -3.38
CA VAL A 104 22.62 -7.99 -3.01
C VAL A 104 22.91 -6.95 -1.90
N PRO A 105 23.12 -7.38 -0.66
CA PRO A 105 23.41 -6.47 0.43
C PRO A 105 24.65 -5.63 0.17
N GLY A 106 24.52 -4.30 0.32
CA GLY A 106 25.62 -3.35 0.19
C GLY A 106 25.97 -2.93 -1.25
N ALA A 107 25.32 -3.46 -2.28
CA ALA A 107 25.52 -3.03 -3.66
C ALA A 107 25.13 -1.55 -3.83
N LYS A 108 25.97 -0.79 -4.51
CA LYS A 108 25.79 0.65 -4.78
C LYS A 108 25.97 0.95 -6.25
N LEU A 109 25.41 2.07 -6.71
CA LEU A 109 25.53 2.48 -8.13
C LEU A 109 26.99 2.71 -8.54
N VAL A 110 27.82 3.22 -7.63
CA VAL A 110 29.27 3.43 -7.87
C VAL A 110 30.05 2.14 -8.16
N ASP A 111 29.52 0.98 -7.80
CA ASP A 111 30.13 -0.31 -8.13
C ASP A 111 30.00 -0.62 -9.64
N TYR A 112 28.99 -0.04 -10.30
CA TYR A 112 28.62 -0.30 -11.70
C TYR A 112 28.85 0.90 -12.62
N VAL A 113 28.89 2.11 -12.09
CA VAL A 113 29.03 3.37 -12.83
C VAL A 113 30.18 4.17 -12.25
N GLY A 114 31.23 4.37 -13.05
CA GLY A 114 32.39 5.20 -12.74
C GLY A 114 32.32 6.56 -13.43
N LYS A 115 33.43 7.33 -13.32
CA LYS A 115 33.53 8.66 -13.96
C LYS A 115 33.53 8.60 -15.49
N ASP A 116 34.09 7.53 -16.05
CA ASP A 116 34.28 7.37 -17.49
C ASP A 116 33.22 6.45 -18.15
N GLY A 117 32.16 6.08 -17.41
CA GLY A 117 31.12 5.19 -17.90
C GLY A 117 30.95 3.94 -17.03
N PHE A 118 30.50 2.85 -17.63
CA PHE A 118 30.28 1.59 -16.92
C PHE A 118 31.60 0.95 -16.46
N THR A 119 31.61 0.44 -15.23
CA THR A 119 32.76 -0.29 -14.67
C THR A 119 32.89 -1.69 -15.28
N GLN A 120 34.03 -2.36 -15.04
CA GLN A 120 34.20 -3.76 -15.44
C GLN A 120 33.13 -4.66 -14.80
N GLN A 121 32.74 -4.42 -13.56
CA GLN A 121 31.67 -5.16 -12.87
C GLN A 121 30.33 -5.03 -13.61
N ALA A 122 30.02 -3.84 -14.13
CA ALA A 122 28.83 -3.66 -14.97
C ALA A 122 28.93 -4.44 -16.28
N GLN A 123 30.08 -4.39 -16.98
CA GLN A 123 30.29 -5.14 -18.23
C GLN A 123 30.15 -6.64 -18.02
N ASP A 124 30.74 -7.21 -16.97
CA ASP A 124 30.62 -8.63 -16.62
C ASP A 124 29.15 -9.02 -16.34
N ALA A 125 28.39 -8.14 -15.69
CA ALA A 125 26.96 -8.34 -15.46
C ALA A 125 26.16 -8.28 -16.77
N PHE A 126 26.45 -7.33 -17.64
CA PHE A 126 25.81 -7.21 -18.96
C PHE A 126 26.08 -8.43 -19.84
N ASP A 127 27.31 -8.92 -19.87
CA ASP A 127 27.68 -10.14 -20.59
C ASP A 127 26.91 -11.36 -20.07
N GLY A 128 26.75 -11.47 -18.75
CA GLY A 128 25.91 -12.48 -18.12
C GLY A 128 24.45 -12.41 -18.56
N ILE A 129 23.86 -11.21 -18.59
CA ILE A 129 22.48 -10.97 -19.02
C ILE A 129 22.31 -11.33 -20.52
N VAL A 130 23.23 -10.85 -21.37
CA VAL A 130 23.20 -11.13 -22.82
C VAL A 130 23.36 -12.62 -23.10
N LYS A 131 24.25 -13.30 -22.38
CA LYS A 131 24.41 -14.75 -22.46
C LYS A 131 23.13 -15.47 -22.10
N ARG A 132 22.53 -15.13 -20.95
CA ARG A 132 21.30 -15.75 -20.46
C ARG A 132 20.10 -15.50 -21.39
N ALA A 133 20.02 -14.33 -22.01
CA ALA A 133 18.99 -14.01 -23.01
C ALA A 133 19.02 -14.93 -24.23
N LYS A 134 20.21 -15.44 -24.59
CA LYS A 134 20.40 -16.38 -25.70
C LYS A 134 20.16 -17.84 -25.33
N GLU A 135 20.14 -18.17 -24.04
CA GLU A 135 19.92 -19.54 -23.54
C GLU A 135 18.43 -19.85 -23.49
N ALA A 136 17.87 -20.44 -24.55
CA ALA A 136 16.42 -20.64 -24.69
C ALA A 136 15.88 -21.92 -24.04
N ALA A 137 16.71 -22.92 -23.75
CA ALA A 137 16.26 -24.24 -23.30
C ALA A 137 16.68 -24.57 -21.87
N PRO A 138 15.81 -25.26 -21.10
CA PRO A 138 16.23 -25.84 -19.83
C PRO A 138 17.37 -26.85 -20.02
N PRO A 139 18.19 -27.12 -18.99
CA PRO A 139 19.26 -28.11 -19.07
C PRO A 139 18.73 -29.47 -19.58
N ALA A 140 19.47 -30.12 -20.45
CA ALA A 140 19.12 -31.44 -20.94
C ALA A 140 19.19 -32.50 -19.84
N GLY A 141 18.28 -33.48 -19.87
CA GLY A 141 18.31 -34.62 -18.94
C GLY A 141 17.57 -34.42 -17.61
N LEU A 142 16.76 -33.36 -17.48
CA LEU A 142 15.90 -33.18 -16.30
C LEU A 142 14.74 -34.20 -16.30
N ASP A 143 14.35 -34.60 -15.10
CA ASP A 143 13.13 -35.40 -14.86
C ASP A 143 11.89 -34.65 -15.36
N PRO A 144 10.87 -35.32 -15.96
CA PRO A 144 9.65 -34.66 -16.44
C PRO A 144 8.91 -33.85 -15.38
N LYS A 145 8.94 -34.26 -14.11
CA LYS A 145 8.33 -33.48 -13.01
C LYS A 145 9.10 -32.16 -12.75
N GLU A 146 10.42 -32.23 -12.84
CA GLU A 146 11.27 -31.04 -12.69
C GLU A 146 11.09 -30.07 -13.85
N ILE A 147 10.92 -30.56 -15.07
CA ILE A 147 10.57 -29.72 -16.23
C ILE A 147 9.23 -29.04 -15.99
N ALA A 148 8.20 -29.78 -15.59
CA ALA A 148 6.88 -29.23 -15.29
C ALA A 148 6.92 -28.17 -14.17
N ARG A 149 7.73 -28.43 -13.11
CA ARG A 149 7.95 -27.47 -12.03
C ARG A 149 8.56 -26.16 -12.55
N ARG A 150 9.63 -26.23 -13.32
CA ARG A 150 10.33 -25.06 -13.87
C ARG A 150 9.45 -24.28 -14.84
N ASP A 151 8.63 -24.95 -15.66
CA ASP A 151 7.66 -24.32 -16.55
C ASP A 151 6.57 -23.59 -15.76
N ALA A 152 6.08 -24.18 -14.66
CA ALA A 152 5.14 -23.53 -13.77
C ALA A 152 5.75 -22.32 -13.06
N VAL A 153 7.02 -22.39 -12.61
CA VAL A 153 7.77 -21.25 -12.06
C VAL A 153 7.94 -20.15 -13.10
N LYS A 154 8.27 -20.48 -14.34
CA LYS A 154 8.37 -19.51 -15.44
C LYS A 154 7.03 -18.81 -15.67
N LYS A 155 5.92 -19.56 -15.67
CA LYS A 155 4.56 -19.01 -15.80
C LYS A 155 4.19 -18.12 -14.61
N GLU A 156 4.60 -18.49 -13.40
CA GLU A 156 4.41 -17.66 -12.18
C GLU A 156 5.14 -16.34 -12.32
N LEU A 157 6.43 -16.35 -12.71
CA LEU A 157 7.24 -15.15 -12.86
C LEU A 157 6.72 -14.23 -13.98
N ALA A 158 6.19 -14.79 -15.08
CA ALA A 158 5.63 -14.04 -16.20
C ALA A 158 4.38 -13.22 -15.83
N GLN A 159 3.70 -13.53 -14.72
CA GLN A 159 2.56 -12.76 -14.23
C GLN A 159 2.97 -11.50 -13.44
N GLY A 160 4.27 -11.36 -13.15
CA GLY A 160 4.84 -10.20 -12.49
C GLY A 160 5.81 -9.44 -13.39
N ARG A 161 5.87 -8.13 -13.25
CA ARG A 161 6.86 -7.25 -13.86
C ARG A 161 7.69 -6.61 -12.78
N VAL A 162 9.02 -6.78 -12.83
CA VAL A 162 9.93 -6.06 -11.94
C VAL A 162 9.74 -4.56 -12.15
N THR A 163 9.45 -3.84 -11.09
CA THR A 163 9.07 -2.42 -11.15
C THR A 163 9.81 -1.64 -10.09
N LEU A 164 10.54 -0.60 -10.50
CA LEU A 164 11.35 0.20 -9.59
C LEU A 164 10.53 1.29 -8.93
N VAL A 165 10.62 1.36 -7.59
CA VAL A 165 10.29 2.54 -6.81
C VAL A 165 11.60 3.22 -6.42
N GLU A 166 11.85 4.39 -6.97
CA GLU A 166 13.09 5.13 -6.72
C GLU A 166 12.80 6.41 -5.93
N THR A 167 13.63 6.64 -4.90
CA THR A 167 13.58 7.85 -4.09
C THR A 167 14.94 8.55 -4.15
N ASP A 168 14.95 9.77 -4.69
CA ASP A 168 16.16 10.59 -4.76
C ASP A 168 16.33 11.44 -3.50
N LEU A 169 17.27 11.05 -2.66
CA LEU A 169 17.73 11.77 -1.47
C LEU A 169 19.17 12.28 -1.63
N SER A 170 19.68 12.38 -2.86
CA SER A 170 21.04 12.86 -3.14
C SER A 170 21.30 14.28 -2.62
N LYS A 171 20.24 15.11 -2.57
CA LYS A 171 20.28 16.48 -2.03
C LYS A 171 19.94 16.57 -0.54
N ALA A 172 19.65 15.45 0.12
CA ALA A 172 19.34 15.46 1.54
C ALA A 172 20.59 15.80 2.38
N PRO A 173 20.42 16.39 3.56
CA PRO A 173 21.52 16.62 4.51
C PRO A 173 22.26 15.34 4.86
N ALA A 174 23.55 15.46 5.23
CA ALA A 174 24.40 14.29 5.54
C ALA A 174 23.87 13.44 6.70
N GLU A 175 23.24 14.07 7.70
CA GLU A 175 22.58 13.38 8.80
C GLU A 175 21.39 12.52 8.34
N ASP A 176 20.59 13.03 7.40
CA ASP A 176 19.49 12.30 6.82
C ASP A 176 19.96 11.09 6.01
N LYS A 177 21.02 11.27 5.21
CA LYS A 177 21.63 10.17 4.45
C LYS A 177 22.12 9.05 5.37
N ARG A 178 22.77 9.41 6.49
CA ARG A 178 23.18 8.43 7.50
C ARG A 178 21.99 7.73 8.17
N PHE A 179 20.95 8.50 8.51
CA PHE A 179 19.71 7.94 9.05
C PHE A 179 19.10 6.91 8.08
N VAL A 180 18.98 7.25 6.81
CA VAL A 180 18.42 6.37 5.76
C VAL A 180 19.29 5.12 5.58
N ASP A 181 20.61 5.23 5.65
CA ASP A 181 21.50 4.07 5.58
C ASP A 181 21.25 3.10 6.75
N PHE A 182 21.14 3.58 7.99
CA PHE A 182 20.81 2.74 9.15
C PHE A 182 19.41 2.11 9.05
N VAL A 183 18.42 2.85 8.58
CA VAL A 183 17.06 2.30 8.33
C VAL A 183 17.10 1.20 7.27
N SER A 184 17.88 1.39 6.21
CA SER A 184 18.03 0.39 5.14
C SER A 184 18.73 -0.88 5.65
N GLN A 185 19.69 -0.75 6.55
CA GLN A 185 20.33 -1.89 7.20
C GLN A 185 19.37 -2.61 8.18
N ALA A 186 18.58 -1.85 8.96
CA ALA A 186 17.53 -2.44 9.79
C ALA A 186 16.52 -3.22 8.96
N ALA A 187 16.13 -2.70 7.79
CA ALA A 187 15.22 -3.36 6.88
C ALA A 187 15.77 -4.68 6.32
N LEU A 188 17.08 -4.77 6.02
CA LEU A 188 17.72 -6.04 5.64
C LEU A 188 17.68 -7.09 6.75
N LEU A 189 17.83 -6.65 8.00
CA LEU A 189 17.70 -7.53 9.16
C LEU A 189 16.25 -7.98 9.37
N ILE A 190 15.28 -7.11 9.13
CA ILE A 190 13.85 -7.43 9.16
C ILE A 190 13.49 -8.45 8.07
N GLU A 191 14.01 -8.34 6.84
CA GLU A 191 13.81 -9.37 5.78
C GLU A 191 14.28 -10.76 6.26
N LYS A 192 15.43 -10.82 6.95
CA LYS A 192 15.96 -12.08 7.50
C LYS A 192 15.09 -12.62 8.63
N LEU A 193 14.65 -11.74 9.53
CA LEU A 193 13.78 -12.13 10.65
C LEU A 193 12.41 -12.59 10.15
N TYR A 194 11.83 -11.88 9.19
CA TYR A 194 10.59 -12.25 8.54
C TYR A 194 10.68 -13.63 7.87
N ALA A 195 11.78 -13.92 7.15
CA ALA A 195 12.00 -15.23 6.57
C ALA A 195 12.07 -16.36 7.62
N LYS A 196 12.57 -16.08 8.84
CA LYS A 196 12.51 -17.01 9.99
C LYS A 196 11.07 -17.18 10.47
N GLN A 197 10.31 -16.10 10.61
CA GLN A 197 8.90 -16.18 11.02
C GLN A 197 8.05 -16.96 10.01
N GLU A 198 8.29 -16.77 8.70
CA GLU A 198 7.64 -17.53 7.63
C GLU A 198 8.15 -18.99 7.51
N GLY A 199 9.20 -19.37 8.24
CA GLY A 199 9.77 -20.73 8.20
C GLY A 199 10.46 -21.07 6.88
N VAL A 200 10.96 -20.07 6.15
CA VAL A 200 11.54 -20.26 4.80
C VAL A 200 13.06 -20.07 4.75
N SER A 201 13.68 -19.60 5.82
CA SER A 201 15.11 -19.27 5.86
C SER A 201 16.01 -20.39 5.32
N GLU A 202 15.78 -21.62 5.77
CA GLU A 202 16.59 -22.78 5.39
C GLU A 202 16.21 -23.36 4.01
N LEU A 203 15.05 -22.97 3.47
CA LEU A 203 14.56 -23.55 2.21
C LEU A 203 15.30 -23.01 0.99
N LYS A 204 15.87 -21.82 1.08
CA LYS A 204 16.65 -21.19 -0.01
C LYS A 204 17.85 -22.06 -0.41
N SER A 205 18.50 -22.73 0.54
CA SER A 205 19.65 -23.61 0.31
C SER A 205 19.31 -24.88 -0.46
N LYS A 206 18.02 -25.22 -0.58
CA LYS A 206 17.54 -26.38 -1.34
C LYS A 206 17.36 -26.10 -2.83
N ILE A 207 17.54 -24.87 -3.27
CA ILE A 207 17.46 -24.48 -4.69
C ILE A 207 18.83 -24.67 -5.31
N ASP A 208 18.90 -25.47 -6.38
CA ASP A 208 20.12 -25.71 -7.12
C ASP A 208 20.73 -24.39 -7.64
N ASP A 209 22.05 -24.30 -7.64
CA ASP A 209 22.76 -23.10 -8.08
C ASP A 209 22.46 -22.69 -9.53
N GLY A 210 22.21 -23.66 -10.40
CA GLY A 210 21.81 -23.45 -11.78
C GLY A 210 20.33 -23.14 -11.99
N ASP A 211 19.47 -23.28 -10.97
CA ASP A 211 18.03 -22.97 -11.06
C ASP A 211 17.74 -21.50 -10.73
N THR A 212 18.15 -20.62 -11.63
CA THR A 212 18.02 -19.17 -11.49
C THR A 212 16.56 -18.69 -11.42
N LEU A 213 15.64 -19.39 -12.14
CA LEU A 213 14.20 -19.08 -12.09
C LEU A 213 13.62 -19.29 -10.69
N SER A 214 13.94 -20.44 -10.05
CA SER A 214 13.49 -20.71 -8.70
C SER A 214 14.09 -19.76 -7.66
N ARG A 215 15.32 -19.31 -7.85
CA ARG A 215 15.92 -18.25 -7.01
C ARG A 215 15.20 -16.92 -7.16
N SER A 216 14.87 -16.54 -8.40
CA SER A 216 14.10 -15.33 -8.71
C SER A 216 12.71 -15.39 -8.06
N LEU A 217 12.03 -16.53 -8.18
CA LEU A 217 10.73 -16.75 -7.52
C LEU A 217 10.86 -16.59 -6.01
N PHE A 218 11.85 -17.25 -5.40
CA PHE A 218 12.07 -17.20 -3.96
C PHE A 218 12.32 -15.77 -3.46
N PHE A 219 13.09 -14.97 -4.19
CA PHE A 219 13.30 -13.56 -3.86
C PHE A 219 12.02 -12.75 -3.98
N ARG A 220 11.29 -12.87 -5.11
CA ARG A 220 10.06 -12.12 -5.35
C ARG A 220 8.98 -12.44 -4.31
N ASN A 221 8.74 -13.73 -4.06
CA ASN A 221 7.66 -14.20 -3.20
C ASN A 221 8.08 -14.33 -1.73
N GLN A 222 9.33 -13.96 -1.37
CA GLN A 222 9.89 -14.12 -0.02
C GLN A 222 9.75 -15.57 0.48
N GLY A 223 9.76 -16.54 -0.42
CA GLY A 223 9.57 -17.94 -0.11
C GLY A 223 9.39 -18.81 -1.35
N PRO A 224 9.23 -20.12 -1.17
CA PRO A 224 9.24 -21.06 -2.28
C PRO A 224 7.90 -21.23 -3.00
N LYS A 225 6.81 -20.63 -2.53
CA LYS A 225 5.46 -20.84 -3.07
C LYS A 225 5.11 -19.90 -4.20
N CYS A 226 4.30 -20.39 -5.13
CA CYS A 226 3.65 -19.57 -6.15
C CYS A 226 2.42 -18.87 -5.56
N GLU A 227 2.26 -17.58 -5.85
CA GLU A 227 1.20 -16.74 -5.29
C GLU A 227 0.39 -15.99 -6.38
N ALA A 228 0.85 -16.02 -7.63
CA ALA A 228 0.14 -15.34 -8.70
C ALA A 228 -1.15 -16.10 -9.11
N PRO A 229 -2.20 -15.39 -9.53
CA PRO A 229 -3.55 -15.95 -9.72
C PRO A 229 -3.65 -17.17 -10.63
N GLN A 230 -2.77 -17.28 -11.64
CA GLN A 230 -2.82 -18.40 -12.60
C GLN A 230 -2.03 -19.64 -12.15
N THR A 231 -1.25 -19.54 -11.07
CA THR A 231 -0.30 -20.57 -10.65
C THR A 231 -0.35 -20.90 -9.16
N GLN A 232 -0.99 -20.09 -8.33
CA GLN A 232 -1.09 -20.30 -6.86
C GLN A 232 -1.67 -21.68 -6.49
N ASN A 233 -2.54 -22.23 -7.33
CA ASN A 233 -3.19 -23.53 -7.12
C ASN A 233 -2.59 -24.65 -7.97
N ASP A 234 -1.50 -24.39 -8.72
CA ASP A 234 -0.82 -25.41 -9.50
C ASP A 234 0.10 -26.24 -8.60
N PRO A 235 -0.17 -27.54 -8.40
CA PRO A 235 0.61 -28.39 -7.50
C PRO A 235 2.06 -28.59 -7.97
N ALA A 236 2.36 -28.30 -9.23
CA ALA A 236 3.72 -28.36 -9.75
C ALA A 236 4.50 -27.06 -9.46
N CYS A 237 3.83 -25.94 -9.10
CA CYS A 237 4.47 -24.66 -8.97
C CYS A 237 5.14 -24.43 -7.62
N GLY A 238 6.44 -24.24 -7.62
CA GLY A 238 7.23 -23.92 -6.44
C GLY A 238 8.72 -23.85 -6.73
N ALA A 239 9.47 -23.07 -5.93
CA ALA A 239 10.91 -22.90 -6.08
C ALA A 239 11.71 -24.16 -5.69
N ILE A 240 11.12 -25.07 -4.93
CA ILE A 240 11.69 -26.38 -4.56
C ILE A 240 10.69 -27.48 -4.84
N ALA A 241 11.16 -28.67 -5.10
CA ALA A 241 10.31 -29.85 -5.19
C ALA A 241 9.69 -30.21 -3.82
N ASP A 242 8.57 -30.93 -3.85
CA ASP A 242 7.91 -31.49 -2.67
C ASP A 242 7.58 -30.47 -1.55
N LEU A 243 7.04 -29.31 -1.97
CA LEU A 243 6.58 -28.30 -1.02
C LEU A 243 5.49 -28.84 -0.08
N PRO A 244 5.56 -28.53 1.21
CA PRO A 244 4.49 -28.85 2.14
C PRO A 244 3.16 -28.22 1.71
N LYS A 245 2.07 -28.96 1.82
CA LYS A 245 0.71 -28.41 1.66
C LYS A 245 0.39 -27.47 2.82
N GLY A 246 -0.37 -26.41 2.56
CA GLY A 246 -0.74 -25.42 3.56
C GLY A 246 0.29 -24.31 3.75
N LYS A 247 0.04 -23.40 4.70
CA LYS A 247 0.95 -22.29 5.01
C LYS A 247 2.23 -22.82 5.67
N LEU A 248 3.37 -22.20 5.33
CA LEU A 248 4.62 -22.39 6.06
C LEU A 248 4.63 -21.43 7.26
N SER A 249 5.36 -21.78 8.31
CA SER A 249 5.61 -20.88 9.43
C SER A 249 6.75 -21.40 10.30
N GLY A 250 7.62 -20.50 10.76
CA GLY A 250 8.61 -20.77 11.79
C GLY A 250 8.09 -20.50 13.21
N LEU A 251 6.82 -20.08 13.33
CA LEU A 251 6.22 -19.72 14.61
C LEU A 251 5.57 -20.92 15.34
N TYR A 252 5.53 -22.08 14.68
CA TYR A 252 4.96 -23.31 15.20
C TYR A 252 5.83 -24.52 14.86
N PRO A 253 5.87 -25.57 15.71
CA PRO A 253 6.53 -26.83 15.37
C PRO A 253 5.95 -27.44 14.08
N ALA A 254 6.80 -27.96 13.20
CA ALA A 254 6.39 -28.55 11.93
C ALA A 254 5.35 -29.68 12.09
N ALA A 255 5.49 -30.50 13.14
CA ALA A 255 4.53 -31.56 13.47
C ALA A 255 3.13 -31.01 13.82
N LEU A 256 3.05 -29.79 14.33
CA LEU A 256 1.79 -29.12 14.62
C LEU A 256 1.17 -28.53 13.37
N LEU A 257 1.97 -27.86 12.53
CA LEU A 257 1.53 -27.32 11.23
C LEU A 257 0.93 -28.39 10.30
N ALA A 258 1.41 -29.62 10.41
CA ALA A 258 0.91 -30.74 9.63
C ALA A 258 -0.48 -31.25 10.06
N LYS A 259 -1.00 -30.81 11.22
CA LYS A 259 -2.30 -31.28 11.75
C LYS A 259 -3.43 -30.35 11.29
N PRO A 260 -4.47 -30.85 10.61
CA PRO A 260 -5.66 -30.07 10.34
C PRO A 260 -6.31 -29.51 11.61
N GLY A 261 -6.71 -28.24 11.62
CA GLY A 261 -7.39 -27.61 12.76
C GLY A 261 -6.51 -27.34 13.99
N PHE A 262 -5.19 -27.33 13.84
CA PHE A 262 -4.27 -27.09 14.96
C PHE A 262 -4.46 -25.72 15.61
N CYS A 263 -4.89 -24.70 14.86
CA CYS A 263 -5.18 -23.38 15.39
C CYS A 263 -6.30 -23.43 16.45
N ASP A 264 -7.37 -24.15 16.16
CA ASP A 264 -8.48 -24.35 17.12
C ASP A 264 -8.05 -25.16 18.34
N GLU A 265 -7.19 -26.17 18.13
CA GLU A 265 -6.63 -26.96 19.22
C GLU A 265 -5.78 -26.10 20.16
N LEU A 266 -4.89 -25.24 19.60
CA LEU A 266 -4.08 -24.33 20.39
C LEU A 266 -4.94 -23.29 21.13
N THR A 267 -5.94 -22.72 20.46
CA THR A 267 -6.85 -21.75 21.08
C THR A 267 -7.60 -22.36 22.26
N LYS A 268 -8.03 -23.61 22.18
CA LYS A 268 -8.66 -24.32 23.30
C LYS A 268 -7.70 -24.59 24.46
N LYS A 269 -6.41 -24.78 24.18
CA LYS A 269 -5.37 -24.98 25.20
C LYS A 269 -4.85 -23.67 25.78
N ASP A 270 -5.16 -22.54 25.13
CA ASP A 270 -4.69 -21.23 25.55
C ASP A 270 -5.43 -20.78 26.79
N THR A 271 -4.73 -20.63 27.90
CA THR A 271 -5.34 -20.17 29.16
C THR A 271 -5.59 -18.68 29.10
N LEU A 272 -6.75 -18.25 29.64
CA LEU A 272 -7.05 -16.85 29.78
C LEU A 272 -6.00 -16.15 30.67
N PRO A 273 -5.59 -14.93 30.35
CA PRO A 273 -4.62 -14.20 31.15
C PRO A 273 -5.14 -13.99 32.57
N ASP A 274 -4.26 -14.21 33.54
CA ASP A 274 -4.50 -13.75 34.90
C ASP A 274 -4.41 -12.22 34.92
N LYS A 275 -5.48 -11.55 35.34
CA LYS A 275 -5.53 -10.09 35.37
C LYS A 275 -4.54 -9.48 36.38
N ASP A 276 -4.15 -10.27 37.37
CA ASP A 276 -3.33 -9.81 38.49
C ASP A 276 -1.85 -10.17 38.34
N ASP A 277 -1.49 -10.99 37.34
CA ASP A 277 -0.10 -11.41 37.08
C ASP A 277 0.22 -11.36 35.56
N PRO A 278 0.79 -10.26 35.09
CA PRO A 278 1.20 -10.12 33.67
C PRO A 278 2.23 -11.16 33.20
N GLU A 279 3.02 -11.76 34.09
CA GLU A 279 3.99 -12.81 33.75
C GLU A 279 3.30 -14.17 33.45
N LYS A 280 2.09 -14.38 33.95
CA LYS A 280 1.26 -15.52 33.58
C LYS A 280 0.58 -15.40 32.22
N ASN A 281 0.73 -14.24 31.55
CA ASN A 281 0.15 -13.96 30.24
C ASN A 281 0.94 -14.56 29.07
N LYS A 282 1.71 -15.62 29.29
CA LYS A 282 2.43 -16.34 28.20
C LYS A 282 1.45 -17.27 27.46
N ARG A 283 0.49 -16.66 26.77
CA ARG A 283 -0.51 -17.38 25.98
C ARG A 283 0.12 -17.93 24.69
N LEU A 284 -0.21 -19.18 24.35
CA LEU A 284 0.26 -19.81 23.11
C LEU A 284 -0.11 -19.00 21.86
N MET A 285 -1.28 -18.35 21.87
CA MET A 285 -1.80 -17.55 20.77
C MET A 285 -1.54 -16.04 20.92
N ALA A 286 -0.68 -15.64 21.87
CA ALA A 286 -0.29 -14.23 21.97
C ALA A 286 0.43 -13.74 20.72
N PRO A 287 0.22 -12.45 20.28
CA PRO A 287 0.68 -11.98 18.99
C PRO A 287 2.20 -11.96 18.81
N PHE A 288 2.97 -11.84 19.89
CA PHE A 288 4.44 -11.70 19.87
C PHE A 288 5.15 -12.90 20.47
N THR A 289 4.68 -14.11 20.14
CA THR A 289 5.24 -15.36 20.66
C THR A 289 5.40 -16.43 19.59
N VAL A 290 6.42 -17.28 19.77
CA VAL A 290 6.60 -18.54 19.07
C VAL A 290 6.02 -19.66 19.93
N VAL A 291 5.29 -20.59 19.32
CA VAL A 291 4.89 -21.86 19.97
C VAL A 291 6.03 -22.84 19.85
N ALA A 292 6.61 -23.25 20.97
CA ALA A 292 7.66 -24.27 21.03
C ALA A 292 7.17 -25.53 21.77
N ALA A 293 7.72 -26.68 21.45
CA ALA A 293 7.51 -27.88 22.27
C ALA A 293 8.06 -27.66 23.69
N ASP A 294 7.33 -28.09 24.69
CA ASP A 294 7.81 -28.06 26.08
C ASP A 294 8.74 -29.26 26.31
N ALA A 295 10.01 -28.98 26.59
CA ALA A 295 11.00 -30.03 26.82
C ALA A 295 10.76 -30.82 28.10
N GLU A 296 10.02 -30.27 29.08
CA GLU A 296 9.75 -30.85 30.37
C GLU A 296 8.46 -31.70 30.40
N LYS A 297 7.55 -31.43 29.45
CA LYS A 297 6.24 -32.07 29.40
C LYS A 297 5.95 -32.64 28.02
N LYS A 298 5.85 -33.99 27.94
CA LYS A 298 5.50 -34.68 26.70
C LYS A 298 4.17 -34.16 26.14
N ASP A 299 4.14 -33.89 24.83
CA ASP A 299 2.97 -33.37 24.07
C ASP A 299 2.42 -32.02 24.55
N ALA A 300 3.20 -31.26 25.31
CA ALA A 300 2.88 -29.92 25.74
C ALA A 300 3.62 -28.86 24.90
N PHE A 301 3.06 -27.67 24.86
CA PHE A 301 3.63 -26.49 24.19
C PHE A 301 3.80 -25.35 25.16
N LYS A 302 4.80 -24.51 24.89
CA LYS A 302 5.03 -23.24 25.61
C LYS A 302 5.11 -22.08 24.63
N ALA A 303 4.68 -20.92 25.07
CA ALA A 303 4.90 -19.66 24.37
C ALA A 303 6.30 -19.13 24.70
N VAL A 304 7.07 -18.80 23.66
CA VAL A 304 8.39 -18.17 23.77
C VAL A 304 8.25 -16.75 23.19
N PRO A 305 8.49 -15.69 23.98
CA PRO A 305 8.44 -14.31 23.48
C PRO A 305 9.37 -14.10 22.28
N TYR A 306 9.04 -13.19 21.38
CA TYR A 306 9.84 -12.92 20.18
C TYR A 306 11.25 -12.45 20.52
N HIS A 307 11.42 -11.61 21.56
CA HIS A 307 12.73 -11.14 21.99
C HIS A 307 13.67 -12.26 22.49
N ASP A 308 13.11 -13.37 22.98
CA ASP A 308 13.89 -14.56 23.36
C ASP A 308 14.08 -15.50 22.15
N ALA A 309 13.03 -15.75 21.37
CA ALA A 309 13.06 -16.68 20.24
C ALA A 309 14.00 -16.20 19.11
N PHE A 310 14.08 -14.89 18.91
CA PHE A 310 14.87 -14.23 17.85
C PHE A 310 15.94 -13.29 18.39
N LYS A 311 16.49 -13.60 19.57
CA LYS A 311 17.34 -12.72 20.38
C LYS A 311 18.42 -11.99 19.59
N ASP A 312 19.20 -12.70 18.79
CA ASP A 312 20.32 -12.09 18.07
C ASP A 312 19.84 -11.13 16.96
N ASP A 313 18.75 -11.50 16.28
CA ASP A 313 18.15 -10.65 15.22
C ASP A 313 17.58 -9.36 15.80
N VAL A 314 16.78 -9.47 16.88
CA VAL A 314 16.15 -8.28 17.48
C VAL A 314 17.15 -7.33 18.13
N LEU A 315 18.25 -7.86 18.70
CA LEU A 315 19.36 -7.02 19.21
C LEU A 315 20.08 -6.29 18.09
N ALA A 316 20.33 -6.95 16.95
CA ALA A 316 20.94 -6.32 15.79
C ALA A 316 20.05 -5.21 15.21
N ILE A 317 18.74 -5.46 15.07
CA ILE A 317 17.76 -4.46 14.61
C ILE A 317 17.70 -3.28 15.58
N SER A 318 17.61 -3.55 16.89
CA SER A 318 17.63 -2.52 17.94
C SER A 318 18.86 -1.62 17.83
N GLY A 319 20.03 -2.19 17.56
CA GLY A 319 21.28 -1.46 17.34
C GLY A 319 21.20 -0.49 16.17
N GLN A 320 20.66 -0.93 15.02
CA GLN A 320 20.51 -0.07 13.84
C GLN A 320 19.50 1.06 14.08
N LEU A 321 18.41 0.80 14.78
CA LEU A 321 17.41 1.84 15.10
C LEU A 321 17.97 2.89 16.06
N LYS A 322 18.78 2.51 17.03
CA LYS A 322 19.51 3.45 17.92
C LYS A 322 20.47 4.32 17.12
N ALA A 323 21.27 3.72 16.23
CA ALA A 323 22.18 4.46 15.37
C ALA A 323 21.43 5.42 14.41
N ALA A 324 20.29 5.01 13.89
CA ALA A 324 19.40 5.86 13.09
C ALA A 324 18.90 7.08 13.91
N ALA A 325 18.50 6.85 15.16
CA ALA A 325 18.05 7.92 16.06
C ALA A 325 19.18 8.92 16.41
N GLU A 326 20.39 8.42 16.60
CA GLU A 326 21.57 9.26 16.84
C GLU A 326 21.95 10.08 15.61
N ALA A 327 21.85 9.50 14.41
CA ALA A 327 22.16 10.17 13.14
C ALA A 327 21.28 11.40 12.88
N LEU A 328 20.00 11.38 13.29
CA LEU A 328 19.06 12.49 13.15
C LEU A 328 19.38 13.71 14.06
N GLY A 329 20.13 13.50 15.14
CA GLY A 329 20.37 14.56 16.14
C GLY A 329 19.05 15.06 16.76
N ASP A 330 18.85 16.38 16.77
CA ASP A 330 17.67 17.01 17.36
C ASP A 330 16.70 17.60 16.30
N LYS A 331 16.93 17.30 15.02
CA LYS A 331 16.14 17.89 13.91
C LYS A 331 14.77 17.24 13.72
N GLU A 332 14.64 15.96 14.07
CA GLU A 332 13.42 15.17 13.95
C GLU A 332 13.06 14.54 15.31
N PRO A 333 12.68 15.34 16.33
CA PRO A 333 12.55 14.85 17.70
C PRO A 333 11.45 13.80 17.86
N ALA A 334 10.36 13.91 17.10
CA ALA A 334 9.26 12.95 17.15
C ALA A 334 9.68 11.58 16.57
N LEU A 335 10.36 11.58 15.41
CA LEU A 335 10.89 10.38 14.79
C LEU A 335 11.98 9.74 15.64
N LYS A 336 12.89 10.54 16.21
CA LYS A 336 13.93 10.07 17.13
C LYS A 336 13.33 9.37 18.35
N ALA A 337 12.30 9.97 18.96
CA ALA A 337 11.60 9.36 20.10
C ALA A 337 10.97 8.01 19.73
N TYR A 338 10.35 7.92 18.55
CA TYR A 338 9.82 6.66 18.03
C TYR A 338 10.90 5.61 17.82
N LEU A 339 12.01 5.96 17.15
CA LEU A 339 13.12 5.05 16.89
C LEU A 339 13.69 4.43 18.16
N LEU A 340 13.90 5.25 19.21
CA LEU A 340 14.41 4.78 20.51
C LEU A 340 13.40 3.87 21.21
N ALA A 341 12.12 4.21 21.18
CA ALA A 341 11.06 3.38 21.75
C ALA A 341 10.91 2.06 20.99
N ALA A 342 10.97 2.07 19.66
CA ALA A 342 10.94 0.85 18.84
C ALA A 342 12.17 -0.02 19.10
N ALA A 343 13.38 0.57 19.20
CA ALA A 343 14.59 -0.16 19.54
C ALA A 343 14.49 -0.88 20.88
N GLN A 344 13.83 -0.29 21.87
CA GLN A 344 13.54 -0.92 23.16
C GLN A 344 12.50 -2.04 23.00
N ALA A 345 11.42 -1.80 22.25
CA ALA A 345 10.35 -2.77 22.05
C ALA A 345 10.83 -4.08 21.39
N PHE A 346 11.83 -4.02 20.51
CA PHE A 346 12.49 -5.20 19.96
C PHE A 346 13.16 -6.07 21.02
N THR A 347 13.54 -5.50 22.17
CA THR A 347 14.27 -6.24 23.22
C THR A 347 13.39 -6.72 24.38
N ASP A 348 12.12 -6.29 24.44
CA ASP A 348 11.22 -6.65 25.55
C ASP A 348 9.78 -6.94 25.13
N ASP A 349 9.48 -6.92 23.81
CA ASP A 349 8.13 -7.10 23.20
C ASP A 349 7.05 -6.15 23.73
N LYS A 350 7.44 -5.03 24.40
CA LYS A 350 6.51 -4.02 24.87
C LYS A 350 6.33 -2.92 23.84
N TRP A 351 5.42 -3.15 22.91
CA TRP A 351 5.23 -2.27 21.75
C TRP A 351 4.47 -0.98 22.04
N TRP A 352 3.64 -0.92 23.11
CA TRP A 352 2.83 0.25 23.39
C TRP A 352 3.58 1.58 23.57
N PRO A 353 4.81 1.67 24.15
CA PRO A 353 5.54 2.94 24.20
C PRO A 353 5.98 3.42 22.81
N ALA A 354 6.36 2.47 21.92
CA ALA A 354 6.68 2.77 20.54
C ALA A 354 5.44 3.23 19.76
N ASP A 355 4.30 2.55 19.96
CA ASP A 355 3.01 2.91 19.35
C ASP A 355 2.53 4.29 19.79
N GLU A 356 2.68 4.64 21.08
CA GLU A 356 2.40 5.99 21.59
C GLU A 356 3.27 7.07 20.95
N ALA A 357 4.57 6.80 20.80
CA ALA A 357 5.48 7.72 20.15
C ALA A 357 5.14 7.86 18.66
N TRP A 358 4.84 6.76 17.99
CA TRP A 358 4.47 6.73 16.58
C TRP A 358 3.14 7.43 16.30
N ALA A 359 2.14 7.25 17.16
CA ALA A 359 0.83 7.90 17.03
C ALA A 359 0.89 9.44 17.18
N LYS A 360 1.94 9.96 17.83
CA LYS A 360 2.21 11.40 17.96
C LYS A 360 2.91 12.02 16.77
N MET A 361 3.47 11.20 15.86
CA MET A 361 4.08 11.71 14.64
C MET A 361 2.99 12.06 13.63
N ASP A 362 3.24 13.08 12.80
CA ASP A 362 2.40 13.46 11.66
C ASP A 362 3.22 14.24 10.63
N ALA A 363 2.56 14.61 9.51
CA ALA A 363 3.16 15.36 8.44
C ALA A 363 3.68 16.77 8.82
N LYS A 364 3.33 17.27 10.03
CA LYS A 364 3.77 18.59 10.52
C LYS A 364 5.01 18.52 11.38
N ASN A 365 5.28 17.36 12.00
CA ASN A 365 6.38 17.22 12.96
C ASN A 365 7.45 16.20 12.54
N SER A 366 7.29 15.56 11.38
CA SER A 366 8.34 14.76 10.73
C SER A 366 8.19 14.83 9.21
N LYS A 367 9.29 14.95 8.49
CA LYS A 367 9.36 14.85 7.03
C LYS A 367 9.43 13.41 6.53
N TYR A 368 9.74 12.47 7.43
CA TYR A 368 9.79 11.05 7.13
C TYR A 368 8.64 10.31 7.79
N TYR A 369 8.14 9.32 7.09
CA TYR A 369 7.33 8.27 7.65
C TYR A 369 8.20 7.05 7.88
N LEU A 370 8.10 6.46 9.07
CA LEU A 370 8.69 5.16 9.37
C LEU A 370 7.73 4.38 10.26
N ARG A 371 7.44 3.14 9.89
CA ARG A 371 6.86 2.14 10.77
C ARG A 371 7.73 0.90 10.72
N VAL A 372 8.21 0.45 11.87
CA VAL A 372 8.95 -0.81 12.04
C VAL A 372 8.41 -1.50 13.28
N ALA A 373 7.66 -2.57 13.09
CA ALA A 373 6.95 -3.29 14.15
C ALA A 373 6.42 -4.64 13.65
N PRO A 374 5.94 -5.53 14.54
CA PRO A 374 5.10 -6.67 14.17
C PRO A 374 3.62 -6.22 14.24
N ASP A 375 3.00 -6.00 13.09
CA ASP A 375 1.64 -5.46 13.05
C ASP A 375 0.61 -6.40 12.43
N GLU A 376 0.91 -7.07 11.31
CA GLU A 376 -0.07 -7.79 10.51
C GLU A 376 -0.03 -9.30 10.73
N VAL A 377 -1.16 -9.95 10.55
CA VAL A 377 -1.36 -11.38 10.82
C VAL A 377 -1.86 -12.18 9.61
N TYR A 378 -2.05 -11.53 8.44
CA TYR A 378 -2.75 -12.14 7.30
C TYR A 378 -2.01 -13.34 6.68
N ARG A 379 -0.70 -13.34 6.72
CA ARG A 379 0.12 -14.44 6.18
C ARG A 379 0.32 -15.58 7.18
N GLU A 380 0.13 -15.33 8.45
CA GLU A 380 0.31 -16.27 9.55
C GLU A 380 -0.81 -17.34 9.53
N PRO A 381 -0.50 -18.64 9.77
CA PRO A 381 -1.47 -19.73 9.63
C PRO A 381 -2.75 -19.59 10.44
N CYS A 382 -2.66 -19.09 11.67
CA CYS A 382 -3.79 -18.92 12.60
C CYS A 382 -4.35 -17.49 12.63
N SER A 383 -3.78 -16.58 11.87
CA SER A 383 -4.13 -15.14 11.84
C SER A 383 -4.14 -14.49 13.23
N THR A 384 -3.16 -14.84 14.07
CA THR A 384 -3.06 -14.35 15.45
C THR A 384 -1.68 -13.79 15.79
N LYS A 385 -0.61 -14.28 15.19
CA LYS A 385 0.76 -13.88 15.47
C LYS A 385 1.21 -12.83 14.46
N ALA A 386 1.74 -11.73 14.98
CA ALA A 386 2.14 -10.59 14.15
C ALA A 386 3.51 -10.81 13.51
N LEU A 387 3.62 -10.44 12.24
CA LEU A 387 4.85 -10.55 11.45
C LEU A 387 5.57 -9.20 11.38
N TYR A 388 6.89 -9.24 11.41
CA TYR A 388 7.71 -8.04 11.34
C TYR A 388 7.74 -7.43 9.96
N HIS A 389 7.65 -6.08 9.93
CA HIS A 389 7.76 -5.31 8.71
C HIS A 389 8.46 -3.96 8.91
N VAL A 390 8.86 -3.36 7.79
CA VAL A 390 9.26 -1.96 7.70
C VAL A 390 8.50 -1.32 6.55
N SER A 391 7.96 -0.13 6.81
CA SER A 391 7.50 0.80 5.78
C SER A 391 8.18 2.14 6.02
N PHE A 392 9.01 2.57 5.08
CA PHE A 392 9.76 3.83 5.12
C PHE A 392 9.45 4.68 3.90
N GLY A 393 9.26 5.97 4.08
CA GLY A 393 8.99 6.92 3.01
C GLY A 393 9.14 8.36 3.41
N VAL A 394 8.91 9.24 2.43
CA VAL A 394 8.92 10.70 2.59
C VAL A 394 7.47 11.18 2.60
N ILE A 395 7.12 12.09 3.51
CA ILE A 395 5.77 12.67 3.56
C ILE A 395 5.47 13.41 2.26
N ASN A 396 4.33 13.08 1.65
CA ASN A 396 3.88 13.69 0.40
C ASN A 396 3.26 15.07 0.66
N GLN A 397 3.94 16.13 0.25
CA GLN A 397 3.50 17.52 0.47
C GLN A 397 2.23 17.87 -0.32
N GLY A 398 1.93 17.18 -1.42
CA GLY A 398 0.68 17.37 -2.16
C GLY A 398 -0.55 17.02 -1.32
N SER A 399 -0.45 15.97 -0.51
CA SER A 399 -1.54 15.55 0.38
C SER A 399 -1.79 16.51 1.52
N VAL A 400 -0.75 17.19 2.03
CA VAL A 400 -0.89 18.23 3.05
C VAL A 400 -1.77 19.38 2.52
N LYS A 401 -1.58 19.78 1.26
CA LYS A 401 -2.42 20.80 0.59
C LYS A 401 -3.88 20.36 0.52
N TRP A 402 -4.16 19.07 0.30
CA TRP A 402 -5.52 18.55 0.31
C TRP A 402 -6.12 18.57 1.71
N GLN A 403 -5.34 18.25 2.76
CA GLN A 403 -5.80 18.39 4.14
C GLN A 403 -6.19 19.82 4.46
N GLU A 404 -5.34 20.79 4.11
CA GLU A 404 -5.60 22.23 4.30
C GLU A 404 -6.86 22.69 3.55
N LYS A 405 -7.11 22.14 2.34
CA LYS A 405 -8.28 22.44 1.53
C LYS A 405 -9.57 21.87 2.11
N LEU A 406 -9.54 20.64 2.64
CA LEU A 406 -10.73 19.93 3.13
C LEU A 406 -11.08 20.26 4.59
N ASP A 407 -10.11 20.61 5.44
CA ASP A 407 -10.34 20.84 6.86
C ASP A 407 -11.40 21.93 7.14
N PRO A 408 -11.43 23.08 6.44
CA PRO A 408 -12.51 24.07 6.61
C PRO A 408 -13.88 23.59 6.13
N LEU A 409 -13.93 22.59 5.24
CA LEU A 409 -15.17 22.10 4.62
C LEU A 409 -15.80 20.92 5.37
N LYS A 410 -15.09 20.27 6.30
CA LYS A 410 -15.50 19.03 6.96
C LYS A 410 -16.89 19.08 7.62
N THR A 411 -17.25 20.21 8.26
CA THR A 411 -18.55 20.37 8.90
C THR A 411 -19.67 20.43 7.88
N GLU A 412 -19.43 21.06 6.74
CA GLU A 412 -20.41 21.15 5.64
C GLU A 412 -20.54 19.80 4.92
N MET A 413 -19.44 19.07 4.72
CA MET A 413 -19.44 17.71 4.20
C MET A 413 -20.27 16.77 5.08
N GLU A 414 -20.11 16.83 6.40
CA GLU A 414 -20.90 16.03 7.36
C GLU A 414 -22.39 16.39 7.26
N LYS A 415 -22.75 17.67 7.27
CA LYS A 415 -24.15 18.11 7.11
C LYS A 415 -24.75 17.58 5.80
N THR A 416 -24.02 17.68 4.71
CA THR A 416 -24.46 17.18 3.41
C THR A 416 -24.77 15.69 3.45
N LEU A 417 -23.88 14.85 4.03
CA LEU A 417 -24.14 13.40 4.15
C LEU A 417 -25.29 13.09 5.12
N ALA A 418 -25.44 13.87 6.18
CA ALA A 418 -26.55 13.71 7.11
C ALA A 418 -27.91 14.02 6.45
N GLU A 419 -27.98 15.03 5.59
CA GLU A 419 -29.16 15.34 4.77
C GLU A 419 -29.51 14.19 3.81
N LEU A 420 -28.50 13.60 3.16
CA LEU A 420 -28.70 12.44 2.27
C LEU A 420 -29.16 11.18 3.02
N ALA A 421 -28.60 10.93 4.19
CA ALA A 421 -28.99 9.80 5.05
C ALA A 421 -30.42 9.97 5.59
N GLY A 422 -30.79 11.19 5.95
CA GLY A 422 -32.05 11.52 6.58
C GLY A 422 -32.25 10.88 7.96
N PRO A 423 -33.39 11.14 8.64
CA PRO A 423 -33.64 10.55 9.93
C PRO A 423 -33.60 9.01 9.93
N PRO A 424 -33.09 8.37 10.98
CA PRO A 424 -32.73 8.94 12.31
C PRO A 424 -31.32 9.54 12.40
N TYR A 425 -30.49 9.43 11.34
CA TYR A 425 -29.15 10.02 11.35
C TYR A 425 -29.23 11.55 11.39
N ARG A 426 -28.32 12.17 12.14
CA ARG A 426 -28.18 13.62 12.23
C ARG A 426 -26.70 13.98 12.17
N ALA A 427 -26.38 15.12 11.55
CA ALA A 427 -25.03 15.64 11.52
C ALA A 427 -24.47 15.78 12.94
N ARG A 428 -23.24 15.38 13.10
CA ARG A 428 -22.48 15.43 14.34
C ARG A 428 -21.28 16.39 14.18
N GLU A 429 -20.69 16.77 15.28
CA GLU A 429 -19.40 17.42 15.25
C GLU A 429 -18.35 16.43 14.74
N VAL A 430 -17.59 16.83 13.74
CA VAL A 430 -16.57 15.99 13.10
C VAL A 430 -15.21 16.55 13.44
N SER A 431 -14.42 15.71 14.07
CA SER A 431 -12.98 15.91 14.20
C SER A 431 -12.33 14.72 13.53
N PHE A 432 -11.84 14.89 12.31
CA PHE A 432 -11.07 13.84 11.67
C PHE A 432 -9.68 14.33 11.30
N LYS A 433 -8.73 13.43 11.46
CA LYS A 433 -7.40 13.58 10.93
C LYS A 433 -7.35 12.76 9.65
N LEU A 434 -7.05 13.42 8.54
CA LEU A 434 -6.83 12.69 7.29
C LEU A 434 -5.58 11.83 7.43
N PRO A 435 -5.49 10.71 6.68
CA PRO A 435 -4.29 9.90 6.64
C PRO A 435 -3.07 10.74 6.27
N ASP A 436 -1.93 10.37 6.81
CA ASP A 436 -0.68 10.87 6.28
C ASP A 436 -0.41 10.17 4.94
N PHE A 437 -0.14 10.94 3.91
CA PHE A 437 0.25 10.42 2.60
C PHE A 437 1.76 10.42 2.50
N MET A 438 2.32 9.31 2.03
CA MET A 438 3.77 9.20 1.87
C MET A 438 4.15 8.64 0.51
N ASP A 439 5.27 9.08 -0.01
CA ASP A 439 5.97 8.44 -1.11
C ASP A 439 6.93 7.40 -0.52
N VAL A 440 6.69 6.13 -0.85
CA VAL A 440 7.46 5.00 -0.32
C VAL A 440 8.90 5.07 -0.85
N ALA A 441 9.86 4.94 0.05
CA ALA A 441 11.26 4.74 -0.29
C ALA A 441 11.68 3.27 -0.15
N LEU A 442 11.10 2.55 0.81
CA LEU A 442 11.44 1.17 1.10
C LEU A 442 10.32 0.46 1.88
N ASN A 443 9.97 -0.74 1.45
CA ASN A 443 9.21 -1.70 2.22
C ASN A 443 10.00 -3.00 2.39
N ALA A 444 9.91 -3.62 3.58
CA ALA A 444 10.59 -4.87 3.91
C ALA A 444 9.71 -5.77 4.79
N GLY A 445 10.02 -7.07 4.81
CA GLY A 445 9.26 -8.06 5.56
C GLY A 445 7.83 -8.16 5.05
N ASP A 446 6.86 -8.23 5.95
CA ASP A 446 5.44 -8.39 5.61
C ASP A 446 4.84 -7.25 4.77
N SER A 447 5.49 -6.08 4.74
CA SER A 447 5.08 -4.95 3.89
C SER A 447 5.54 -5.05 2.43
N ARG A 448 6.27 -6.10 2.04
CA ARG A 448 6.76 -6.30 0.67
C ARG A 448 6.04 -7.47 -0.02
N PRO A 449 4.81 -7.29 -0.53
CA PRO A 449 4.09 -8.36 -1.20
C PRO A 449 4.75 -8.75 -2.53
N PRO A 450 4.60 -10.00 -2.99
CA PRO A 450 5.18 -10.50 -4.24
C PRO A 450 4.73 -9.76 -5.49
N SER A 451 3.50 -9.25 -5.48
CA SER A 451 2.94 -8.45 -6.56
C SER A 451 1.94 -7.44 -6.05
N GLY A 452 1.93 -6.27 -6.68
CA GLY A 452 1.16 -5.12 -6.22
C GLY A 452 1.74 -4.50 -4.97
N ALA A 453 0.97 -3.64 -4.30
CA ALA A 453 1.36 -2.97 -3.07
C ALA A 453 0.16 -2.81 -2.14
N THR A 454 0.42 -2.77 -0.85
CA THR A 454 -0.51 -2.23 0.13
C THR A 454 -0.51 -0.72 -0.01
N ILE A 455 -1.67 -0.14 -0.31
CA ILE A 455 -1.79 1.31 -0.54
C ILE A 455 -2.11 2.06 0.75
N GLY A 456 -2.85 1.44 1.67
CA GLY A 456 -3.23 2.02 2.95
C GLY A 456 -2.96 1.09 4.10
N GLN A 457 -2.56 1.66 5.25
CA GLN A 457 -2.37 0.93 6.50
C GLN A 457 -2.94 1.75 7.65
N SER A 458 -3.72 1.11 8.53
CA SER A 458 -4.17 1.68 9.80
C SER A 458 -3.55 0.89 10.94
N LEU A 459 -2.60 1.49 11.64
CA LEU A 459 -1.75 0.82 12.63
C LEU A 459 -1.70 1.62 13.96
N PRO A 460 -1.33 0.96 15.07
CA PRO A 460 -1.07 -0.47 15.27
C PRO A 460 -2.34 -1.31 15.30
N ASN A 461 -2.21 -2.66 15.19
CA ASN A 461 -3.35 -3.58 15.31
C ASN A 461 -3.54 -4.13 16.73
N PHE A 462 -2.60 -3.90 17.63
CA PHE A 462 -2.60 -4.42 19.00
C PHE A 462 -2.31 -3.33 20.03
N GLY A 463 -2.68 -3.62 21.27
CA GLY A 463 -2.33 -2.77 22.42
C GLY A 463 -3.26 -1.58 22.67
N PRO A 464 -2.92 -0.72 23.65
CA PRO A 464 -3.78 0.36 24.08
C PRO A 464 -4.10 1.39 23.00
N VAL A 465 -3.11 1.76 22.17
CA VAL A 465 -3.28 2.74 21.08
C VAL A 465 -4.33 2.27 20.07
N ALA A 466 -4.28 0.98 19.68
CA ALA A 466 -5.28 0.36 18.81
C ALA A 466 -6.66 0.29 19.46
N ASN A 467 -6.72 -0.20 20.71
CA ASN A 467 -7.97 -0.38 21.45
C ASN A 467 -8.71 0.94 21.71
N GLU A 468 -7.99 2.05 21.83
CA GLU A 468 -8.51 3.39 22.04
C GLU A 468 -8.76 4.16 20.74
N GLY A 469 -8.47 3.55 19.58
CA GLY A 469 -8.65 4.17 18.27
C GLY A 469 -7.73 5.37 18.02
N ARG A 470 -6.55 5.40 18.64
CA ARG A 470 -5.57 6.49 18.54
C ARG A 470 -4.45 6.20 17.52
N GLY A 471 -4.59 5.12 16.75
CA GLY A 471 -3.67 4.78 15.69
C GLY A 471 -3.60 5.83 14.58
N ARG A 472 -2.71 5.58 13.62
CA ARG A 472 -2.60 6.41 12.41
C ARG A 472 -2.98 5.59 11.20
N THR A 473 -3.64 6.25 10.26
CA THR A 473 -3.81 5.75 8.90
C THR A 473 -2.80 6.45 7.99
N VAL A 474 -2.16 5.68 7.14
CA VAL A 474 -1.24 6.20 6.12
C VAL A 474 -1.66 5.69 4.75
N ALA A 475 -1.51 6.51 3.73
CA ALA A 475 -1.70 6.12 2.34
C ALA A 475 -0.39 6.28 1.55
N MET A 476 -0.03 5.26 0.79
CA MET A 476 1.20 5.18 0.01
C MET A 476 0.94 5.62 -1.43
N THR A 477 1.54 6.72 -1.86
CA THR A 477 1.18 7.42 -3.10
C THR A 477 2.14 7.26 -4.26
N SER A 478 3.32 6.69 -4.04
CA SER A 478 4.36 6.53 -5.08
C SER A 478 4.26 5.24 -5.90
N PHE A 479 3.39 4.32 -5.53
CA PHE A 479 3.19 3.10 -6.31
C PHE A 479 2.46 3.38 -7.63
N TYR A 480 2.81 2.61 -8.67
CA TYR A 480 2.21 2.70 -10.01
C TYR A 480 2.48 4.04 -10.72
N THR A 481 3.55 4.73 -10.35
CA THR A 481 3.95 6.02 -10.95
C THR A 481 5.11 5.91 -11.92
N ASP A 482 5.68 4.72 -12.03
CA ASP A 482 6.72 4.42 -13.00
C ASP A 482 6.16 4.35 -14.43
N PRO A 483 6.99 4.63 -15.46
CA PRO A 483 6.55 4.65 -16.86
C PRO A 483 5.86 3.37 -17.31
N ASP A 484 6.36 2.21 -16.87
CA ASP A 484 5.79 0.90 -17.24
C ASP A 484 4.43 0.65 -16.65
N SER A 485 4.20 1.07 -15.39
CA SER A 485 2.88 0.97 -14.75
C SER A 485 1.88 1.92 -15.39
N ILE A 486 2.31 3.13 -15.73
CA ILE A 486 1.49 4.11 -16.45
C ILE A 486 1.08 3.56 -17.82
N GLU A 487 2.03 3.04 -18.60
CA GLU A 487 1.74 2.49 -19.93
C GLU A 487 0.86 1.23 -19.85
N ALA A 488 1.11 0.33 -18.90
CA ALA A 488 0.28 -0.87 -18.69
C ALA A 488 -1.16 -0.50 -18.29
N LEU A 489 -1.33 0.50 -17.41
CA LEU A 489 -2.65 0.97 -17.01
C LEU A 489 -3.37 1.66 -18.18
N LYS A 490 -2.65 2.46 -18.97
CA LYS A 490 -3.16 3.09 -20.18
C LYS A 490 -3.62 2.05 -21.20
N GLY A 491 -2.80 1.04 -21.51
CA GLY A 491 -3.16 -0.04 -22.43
C GLY A 491 -4.37 -0.85 -21.96
N THR A 492 -4.47 -1.14 -20.66
CA THR A 492 -5.66 -1.77 -20.06
C THR A 492 -6.89 -0.88 -20.25
N THR A 493 -6.75 0.42 -19.99
CA THR A 493 -7.84 1.40 -20.14
C THR A 493 -8.28 1.52 -21.59
N GLU A 494 -7.37 1.60 -22.53
CA GLU A 494 -7.64 1.58 -23.99
C GLU A 494 -8.39 0.32 -24.44
N SER A 495 -8.12 -0.82 -23.79
CA SER A 495 -8.82 -2.07 -24.11
C SER A 495 -10.24 -2.13 -23.58
N LEU A 496 -10.57 -1.35 -22.54
CA LEU A 496 -11.86 -1.38 -21.84
C LEU A 496 -12.80 -0.25 -22.24
N PHE A 497 -12.28 0.95 -22.55
CA PHE A 497 -13.13 2.08 -22.93
C PHE A 497 -13.33 2.23 -24.43
N CYS A 498 -14.51 2.76 -24.79
CA CYS A 498 -14.76 3.28 -26.12
C CYS A 498 -13.92 4.55 -26.36
N LYS A 499 -13.65 4.88 -27.62
CA LYS A 499 -12.73 5.95 -28.00
C LYS A 499 -13.05 7.31 -27.35
N ASP A 500 -14.33 7.68 -27.31
CA ASP A 500 -14.76 8.97 -26.74
C ASP A 500 -14.54 9.07 -25.24
N THR A 501 -14.75 7.97 -24.52
CA THR A 501 -14.47 7.89 -23.07
C THR A 501 -12.96 7.90 -22.80
N PHE A 502 -12.20 7.12 -23.58
CA PHE A 502 -10.75 7.09 -23.43
C PHE A 502 -10.11 8.48 -23.67
N ALA A 503 -10.67 9.30 -24.53
CA ALA A 503 -10.19 10.67 -24.75
C ALA A 503 -10.25 11.57 -23.49
N ARG A 504 -11.02 11.18 -22.46
CA ARG A 504 -11.10 11.84 -21.14
C ARG A 504 -10.18 11.23 -20.09
N TYR A 505 -9.51 10.13 -20.40
CA TYR A 505 -8.56 9.50 -19.49
C TYR A 505 -7.29 10.35 -19.35
N THR A 506 -6.77 10.41 -18.14
CA THR A 506 -5.49 11.07 -17.83
C THR A 506 -4.55 10.12 -17.12
N THR A 507 -3.26 10.26 -17.35
CA THR A 507 -2.19 9.62 -16.59
C THR A 507 -1.75 10.45 -15.37
N ASP A 508 -2.27 11.66 -15.21
CA ASP A 508 -1.96 12.53 -14.07
C ASP A 508 -2.34 11.87 -12.75
N ARG A 509 -1.52 12.09 -11.74
CA ARG A 509 -1.70 11.51 -10.39
C ARG A 509 -2.76 12.23 -9.55
N GLU A 510 -2.98 13.51 -9.80
CA GLU A 510 -3.81 14.38 -8.96
C GLU A 510 -5.26 13.87 -8.82
N PRO A 511 -5.96 13.44 -9.90
CA PRO A 511 -7.30 12.90 -9.76
C PRO A 511 -7.39 11.66 -8.87
N GLN A 512 -6.39 10.77 -8.95
CA GLN A 512 -6.33 9.58 -8.11
C GLN A 512 -6.03 9.92 -6.65
N LEU A 513 -5.10 10.85 -6.41
CA LEU A 513 -4.77 11.34 -5.06
C LEU A 513 -6.00 11.98 -4.42
N MET A 514 -6.71 12.85 -5.14
CA MET A 514 -7.95 13.47 -4.67
C MET A 514 -9.00 12.44 -4.28
N SER A 515 -9.27 11.46 -5.14
CA SER A 515 -10.24 10.39 -4.87
C SER A 515 -9.86 9.61 -3.60
N THR A 516 -8.58 9.27 -3.42
CA THR A 516 -8.09 8.59 -2.22
C THR A 516 -8.26 9.44 -0.96
N VAL A 517 -7.92 10.73 -1.02
CA VAL A 517 -8.08 11.66 0.11
C VAL A 517 -9.55 11.78 0.51
N LEU A 518 -10.45 11.89 -0.47
CA LEU A 518 -11.90 11.99 -0.23
C LEU A 518 -12.48 10.68 0.34
N HIS A 519 -11.98 9.53 -0.11
CA HIS A 519 -12.35 8.21 0.42
C HIS A 519 -12.02 8.11 1.91
N GLU A 520 -10.78 8.43 2.28
CA GLU A 520 -10.33 8.38 3.67
C GLU A 520 -11.05 9.41 4.57
N ALA A 521 -11.29 10.61 4.04
CA ALA A 521 -12.10 11.60 4.75
C ALA A 521 -13.52 11.06 5.03
N ALA A 522 -14.11 10.39 4.04
CA ALA A 522 -15.47 9.88 4.13
C ALA A 522 -15.65 8.75 5.15
N HIS A 523 -14.59 8.02 5.53
CA HIS A 523 -14.68 7.08 6.66
C HIS A 523 -15.10 7.75 7.97
N ASN A 524 -14.78 9.04 8.12
CA ASN A 524 -15.09 9.82 9.31
C ASN A 524 -16.42 10.61 9.19
N LEU A 525 -17.09 10.54 8.04
CA LEU A 525 -18.29 11.32 7.73
C LEU A 525 -19.53 10.44 7.57
N GLY A 526 -20.69 11.03 7.82
CA GLY A 526 -21.98 10.37 7.70
C GLY A 526 -22.15 9.23 8.71
N PRO A 527 -23.06 8.25 8.46
CA PRO A 527 -23.23 7.08 9.30
C PRO A 527 -22.02 6.13 9.17
N ALA A 528 -20.93 6.44 9.89
CA ALA A 528 -19.70 5.67 9.98
C ALA A 528 -19.90 4.38 10.80
N HIS A 529 -18.91 3.51 10.85
CA HIS A 529 -18.98 2.21 11.53
C HIS A 529 -19.25 2.28 13.05
N GLN A 530 -18.92 3.43 13.70
CA GLN A 530 -19.23 3.65 15.14
C GLN A 530 -20.67 4.11 15.37
N TYR A 531 -21.40 4.52 14.33
CA TYR A 531 -22.78 4.96 14.45
C TYR A 531 -23.67 3.78 14.88
N LYS A 532 -24.54 4.03 15.87
CA LYS A 532 -25.40 2.99 16.42
C LYS A 532 -26.84 3.22 16.01
N VAL A 533 -27.42 2.22 15.36
CA VAL A 533 -28.85 2.16 15.07
C VAL A 533 -29.53 1.35 16.16
N ASN A 534 -30.45 1.97 16.92
CA ASN A 534 -31.11 1.32 18.05
C ASN A 534 -30.13 0.67 19.04
N GLY A 535 -29.01 1.36 19.31
CA GLY A 535 -27.96 0.89 20.20
C GLY A 535 -27.00 -0.14 19.65
N LYS A 536 -27.19 -0.62 18.41
CA LYS A 536 -26.36 -1.61 17.75
C LYS A 536 -25.41 -0.97 16.74
N THR A 537 -24.17 -1.41 16.72
CA THR A 537 -23.15 -1.03 15.72
C THR A 537 -23.45 -1.65 14.35
N ASP A 538 -22.81 -1.16 13.28
CA ASP A 538 -22.88 -1.74 11.93
C ASP A 538 -22.63 -3.25 11.94
N ARG A 539 -21.60 -3.71 12.68
CA ARG A 539 -21.24 -5.13 12.76
C ARG A 539 -22.36 -5.98 13.39
N GLU A 540 -23.07 -5.42 14.37
CA GLU A 540 -24.19 -6.10 15.02
C GLU A 540 -25.48 -6.07 14.18
N VAL A 541 -25.66 -5.06 13.34
CA VAL A 541 -26.81 -4.90 12.45
C VAL A 541 -26.66 -5.74 11.20
N PHE A 542 -25.54 -5.57 10.48
CA PHE A 542 -25.34 -6.17 9.16
C PHE A 542 -24.60 -7.53 9.20
N GLY A 543 -23.84 -7.80 10.27
CA GLY A 543 -22.85 -8.87 10.34
C GLY A 543 -21.49 -8.39 9.82
N GLY A 544 -20.39 -8.99 10.32
CA GLY A 544 -19.02 -8.50 10.07
C GLY A 544 -18.67 -8.25 8.59
N PRO A 545 -18.79 -9.24 7.70
CA PRO A 545 -18.40 -9.08 6.29
C PRO A 545 -19.23 -8.03 5.55
N LEU A 546 -20.55 -8.05 5.70
CA LEU A 546 -21.43 -7.08 5.01
C LEU A 546 -21.25 -5.66 5.56
N ALA A 547 -21.04 -5.52 6.88
CA ALA A 547 -20.75 -4.22 7.50
C ALA A 547 -19.47 -3.59 6.92
N SER A 548 -18.42 -4.40 6.75
CA SER A 548 -17.17 -3.95 6.15
C SER A 548 -17.34 -3.53 4.68
N THR A 549 -18.02 -4.34 3.87
CA THR A 549 -18.33 -3.97 2.47
C THR A 549 -19.14 -2.66 2.39
N LEU A 550 -20.11 -2.47 3.28
CA LEU A 550 -20.93 -1.25 3.28
C LEU A 550 -20.16 -0.01 3.72
N GLU A 551 -19.21 -0.14 4.65
CA GLU A 551 -18.37 0.98 5.06
C GLU A 551 -17.48 1.44 3.92
N GLU A 552 -16.82 0.51 3.23
CA GLU A 552 -15.99 0.82 2.06
C GLU A 552 -16.84 1.37 0.90
N LEU A 553 -18.05 0.81 0.68
CA LEU A 553 -18.98 1.32 -0.32
C LEU A 553 -19.42 2.76 -0.01
N LYS A 554 -19.67 3.07 1.27
CA LYS A 554 -20.03 4.42 1.71
C LYS A 554 -18.85 5.37 1.46
N ALA A 555 -17.65 4.99 1.84
CA ALA A 555 -16.46 5.83 1.69
C ALA A 555 -16.15 6.12 0.21
N GLN A 556 -16.09 5.10 -0.63
CA GLN A 556 -15.79 5.30 -2.06
C GLN A 556 -16.92 6.02 -2.81
N THR A 557 -18.20 5.77 -2.46
CA THR A 557 -19.32 6.49 -3.09
C THR A 557 -19.36 7.95 -2.65
N ALA A 558 -18.99 8.22 -1.40
CA ALA A 558 -18.85 9.61 -0.92
C ALA A 558 -17.67 10.33 -1.59
N ALA A 559 -16.56 9.64 -1.90
CA ALA A 559 -15.47 10.23 -2.67
C ALA A 559 -15.94 10.69 -4.05
N LEU A 560 -16.65 9.82 -4.79
CA LEU A 560 -17.26 10.19 -6.07
C LEU A 560 -18.23 11.38 -5.93
N PHE A 561 -19.10 11.34 -4.92
CA PHE A 561 -20.08 12.39 -4.65
C PHE A 561 -19.42 13.73 -4.31
N PHE A 562 -18.42 13.72 -3.44
CA PHE A 562 -17.71 14.94 -3.05
C PHE A 562 -16.82 15.50 -4.16
N THR A 563 -16.43 14.71 -5.14
CA THR A 563 -15.76 15.22 -6.35
C THR A 563 -16.66 16.22 -7.06
N ASP A 564 -17.93 15.88 -7.32
CA ASP A 564 -18.88 16.80 -7.94
C ASP A 564 -19.25 17.98 -7.01
N TRP A 565 -19.42 17.70 -5.71
CA TRP A 565 -19.68 18.72 -4.70
C TRP A 565 -18.56 19.77 -4.62
N LEU A 566 -17.29 19.36 -4.78
CA LEU A 566 -16.15 20.29 -4.83
C LEU A 566 -16.17 21.19 -6.08
N VAL A 567 -16.74 20.73 -7.20
CA VAL A 567 -17.00 21.59 -8.38
C VAL A 567 -18.03 22.66 -8.02
N GLU A 568 -19.15 22.29 -7.37
CA GLU A 568 -20.16 23.22 -6.89
C GLU A 568 -19.58 24.26 -5.93
N LYS A 569 -18.62 23.84 -5.08
CA LYS A 569 -17.88 24.72 -4.15
C LYS A 569 -16.73 25.49 -4.81
N LYS A 570 -16.51 25.34 -6.11
CA LYS A 570 -15.41 25.98 -6.86
C LYS A 570 -14.02 25.67 -6.33
N GLN A 571 -13.86 24.48 -5.74
CA GLN A 571 -12.58 24.00 -5.23
C GLN A 571 -11.77 23.28 -6.31
N ILE A 572 -12.45 22.69 -7.29
CA ILE A 572 -11.89 22.06 -8.48
C ILE A 572 -12.73 22.44 -9.69
N THR A 573 -12.20 22.18 -10.88
CA THR A 573 -12.89 22.40 -12.16
C THR A 573 -13.74 21.18 -12.54
N ALA A 574 -14.69 21.36 -13.47
CA ALA A 574 -15.47 20.25 -14.02
C ALA A 574 -14.58 19.25 -14.79
N ASP A 575 -13.54 19.72 -15.49
CA ASP A 575 -12.59 18.86 -16.20
C ASP A 575 -11.80 17.95 -15.25
N GLU A 576 -11.37 18.48 -14.09
CA GLU A 576 -10.72 17.67 -13.03
C GLU A 576 -11.66 16.61 -12.47
N ALA A 577 -12.94 16.95 -12.29
CA ALA A 577 -13.95 16.00 -11.82
C ALA A 577 -14.22 14.90 -12.85
N GLU A 578 -14.37 15.23 -14.14
CA GLU A 578 -14.55 14.26 -15.21
C GLU A 578 -13.37 13.28 -15.28
N LYS A 579 -12.14 13.79 -15.22
CA LYS A 579 -10.92 12.97 -15.17
C LYS A 579 -10.88 12.04 -13.96
N ALA A 580 -11.31 12.53 -12.79
CA ALA A 580 -11.40 11.72 -11.58
C ALA A 580 -12.42 10.57 -11.74
N HIS A 581 -13.62 10.85 -12.26
CA HIS A 581 -14.64 9.83 -12.49
C HIS A 581 -14.17 8.74 -13.47
N VAL A 582 -13.48 9.12 -14.56
CA VAL A 582 -12.90 8.15 -15.50
C VAL A 582 -11.87 7.28 -14.79
N ARG A 583 -10.99 7.87 -13.97
CA ARG A 583 -9.98 7.14 -13.18
C ARG A 583 -10.61 6.20 -12.14
N ASP A 584 -11.69 6.61 -11.50
CA ASP A 584 -12.42 5.79 -10.52
C ASP A 584 -13.09 4.57 -11.16
N ILE A 585 -13.58 4.68 -12.39
CA ILE A 585 -14.07 3.52 -13.14
C ILE A 585 -12.93 2.55 -13.50
N VAL A 586 -11.76 3.07 -13.88
CA VAL A 586 -10.55 2.23 -14.11
C VAL A 586 -10.13 1.51 -12.81
N TRP A 587 -10.16 2.21 -11.68
CA TRP A 587 -9.93 1.64 -10.36
C TRP A 587 -10.94 0.51 -10.05
N ALA A 588 -12.22 0.73 -10.35
CA ALA A 588 -13.27 -0.29 -10.16
C ALA A 588 -13.00 -1.55 -11.00
N PHE A 589 -12.56 -1.41 -12.25
CA PHE A 589 -12.17 -2.55 -13.10
C PHE A 589 -11.03 -3.36 -12.47
N GLY A 590 -10.02 -2.68 -11.92
CA GLY A 590 -8.91 -3.31 -11.22
C GLY A 590 -9.35 -4.15 -10.02
N HIS A 591 -10.36 -3.71 -9.28
CA HIS A 591 -10.90 -4.46 -8.14
C HIS A 591 -11.82 -5.60 -8.57
N ILE A 592 -12.69 -5.39 -9.55
CA ILE A 592 -13.56 -6.45 -10.11
C ILE A 592 -12.74 -7.63 -10.61
N SER A 593 -11.59 -7.36 -11.25
CA SER A 593 -10.71 -8.41 -11.78
C SER A 593 -10.13 -9.36 -10.73
N ARG A 594 -10.18 -9.00 -9.45
CA ARG A 594 -9.72 -9.85 -8.32
C ARG A 594 -10.76 -10.90 -7.91
N GLY A 595 -11.99 -10.83 -8.46
CA GLY A 595 -13.12 -11.66 -8.02
C GLY A 595 -13.81 -11.11 -6.78
N MET A 596 -15.04 -11.53 -6.56
CA MET A 596 -15.92 -11.00 -5.50
C MET A 596 -15.67 -11.62 -4.13
N TYR A 597 -15.06 -12.80 -4.11
CA TYR A 597 -14.79 -13.61 -2.91
C TYR A 597 -13.39 -14.19 -3.00
N ASP A 598 -12.79 -14.48 -1.85
CA ASP A 598 -11.54 -15.25 -1.75
C ASP A 598 -11.82 -16.77 -1.86
N ASP A 599 -10.76 -17.57 -1.72
CA ASP A 599 -10.85 -19.03 -1.84
C ASP A 599 -11.67 -19.67 -0.70
N ASP A 600 -11.71 -19.02 0.47
CA ASP A 600 -12.49 -19.41 1.65
C ASP A 600 -13.92 -18.85 1.63
N LYS A 601 -14.34 -18.22 0.52
CA LYS A 601 -15.64 -17.58 0.32
C LYS A 601 -15.87 -16.31 1.18
N HIS A 602 -14.84 -15.71 1.71
CA HIS A 602 -14.98 -14.42 2.36
C HIS A 602 -15.13 -13.30 1.31
N PRO A 603 -15.95 -12.27 1.57
CA PRO A 603 -16.10 -11.14 0.68
C PRO A 603 -14.79 -10.37 0.48
N ARG A 604 -14.49 -10.02 -0.78
CA ARG A 604 -13.46 -9.01 -1.11
C ARG A 604 -14.15 -7.65 -1.16
N ASN A 605 -14.10 -6.90 -0.07
CA ASN A 605 -14.88 -5.67 0.13
C ASN A 605 -14.74 -4.68 -1.03
N TYR A 606 -13.52 -4.39 -1.47
CA TYR A 606 -13.27 -3.46 -2.58
C TYR A 606 -13.80 -3.99 -3.92
N SER A 607 -13.71 -5.29 -4.18
CA SER A 607 -14.29 -5.89 -5.39
C SER A 607 -15.81 -5.80 -5.39
N GLN A 608 -16.44 -6.05 -4.25
CA GLN A 608 -17.89 -5.99 -4.11
C GLN A 608 -18.41 -4.55 -4.23
N LEU A 609 -17.77 -3.58 -3.57
CA LEU A 609 -18.16 -2.18 -3.73
C LEU A 609 -18.00 -1.70 -5.17
N ALA A 610 -16.91 -2.07 -5.84
CA ALA A 610 -16.67 -1.71 -7.23
C ALA A 610 -17.75 -2.29 -8.18
N ALA A 611 -18.15 -3.54 -7.94
CA ALA A 611 -19.22 -4.17 -8.69
C ALA A 611 -20.58 -3.48 -8.44
N ILE A 612 -20.87 -3.06 -7.20
CA ILE A 612 -22.10 -2.31 -6.88
C ILE A 612 -22.09 -0.95 -7.59
N GLN A 613 -21.00 -0.19 -7.52
CA GLN A 613 -20.89 1.12 -8.17
C GLN A 613 -21.03 1.01 -9.68
N LEU A 614 -20.26 0.14 -10.32
CA LEU A 614 -20.32 -0.08 -11.75
C LEU A 614 -21.71 -0.55 -12.18
N GLY A 615 -22.27 -1.55 -11.50
CA GLY A 615 -23.60 -2.10 -11.80
C GLY A 615 -24.73 -1.09 -11.62
N TRP A 616 -24.67 -0.24 -10.59
CA TRP A 616 -25.60 0.86 -10.39
C TRP A 616 -25.55 1.89 -11.52
N LEU A 617 -24.34 2.33 -11.87
CA LEU A 617 -24.12 3.31 -12.95
C LEU A 617 -24.56 2.74 -14.31
N MET A 618 -24.34 1.44 -14.55
CA MET A 618 -24.81 0.76 -15.76
C MET A 618 -26.33 0.68 -15.81
N LYS A 619 -26.98 0.27 -14.72
CA LYS A 619 -28.46 0.18 -14.65
C LYS A 619 -29.13 1.51 -14.93
N ASN A 620 -28.51 2.61 -14.51
CA ASN A 620 -29.05 3.97 -14.61
C ASN A 620 -28.48 4.76 -15.81
N GLY A 621 -27.77 4.11 -16.71
CA GLY A 621 -27.31 4.67 -17.98
C GLY A 621 -26.23 5.74 -17.91
N ALA A 622 -25.51 5.86 -16.78
CA ALA A 622 -24.30 6.65 -16.69
C ALA A 622 -23.07 5.91 -17.25
N VAL A 623 -23.09 4.59 -17.20
CA VAL A 623 -22.11 3.70 -17.85
C VAL A 623 -22.87 2.73 -18.76
N THR A 624 -22.37 2.51 -19.96
CA THR A 624 -22.98 1.58 -20.93
C THR A 624 -21.93 0.64 -21.48
N TRP A 625 -22.20 -0.67 -21.43
CA TRP A 625 -21.42 -1.68 -22.16
C TRP A 625 -21.92 -1.79 -23.59
N LYS A 626 -21.10 -1.47 -24.58
CA LYS A 626 -21.38 -1.55 -26.01
C LYS A 626 -20.68 -2.77 -26.61
N ALA A 627 -21.37 -3.89 -26.68
CA ALA A 627 -20.79 -5.19 -27.05
C ALA A 627 -20.20 -5.22 -28.47
N ASP A 628 -20.82 -4.51 -29.40
CA ASP A 628 -20.48 -4.53 -30.83
C ASP A 628 -19.48 -3.43 -31.24
N GLU A 629 -19.22 -2.46 -30.35
CA GLU A 629 -18.29 -1.37 -30.61
C GLU A 629 -16.84 -1.80 -30.32
N THR A 630 -15.89 -1.30 -31.11
CA THR A 630 -14.48 -1.58 -30.90
C THR A 630 -13.91 -0.63 -29.87
N ALA A 631 -13.14 -1.16 -28.92
CA ALA A 631 -12.48 -0.39 -27.88
C ALA A 631 -11.42 0.59 -28.45
N ALA A 632 -10.99 1.54 -27.64
CA ALA A 632 -10.07 2.60 -28.04
C ALA A 632 -8.75 2.08 -28.62
N ASN A 633 -8.30 0.90 -28.19
CA ASN A 633 -7.09 0.25 -28.73
C ASN A 633 -7.25 -0.27 -30.18
N GLY A 634 -8.43 -0.16 -30.79
CA GLY A 634 -8.70 -0.58 -32.16
C GLY A 634 -8.73 -2.10 -32.40
N LYS A 635 -8.69 -2.92 -31.37
CA LYS A 635 -8.57 -4.40 -31.45
C LYS A 635 -9.68 -5.14 -30.73
N ASP A 636 -9.97 -4.76 -29.51
CA ASP A 636 -10.91 -5.49 -28.65
C ASP A 636 -12.37 -5.15 -28.98
N LYS A 637 -13.21 -6.18 -29.08
CA LYS A 637 -14.66 -6.04 -29.26
C LYS A 637 -15.35 -5.86 -27.91
N GLY A 638 -16.27 -4.90 -27.87
CA GLY A 638 -16.95 -4.47 -26.65
C GLY A 638 -16.15 -3.44 -25.87
N CYS A 639 -16.80 -2.35 -25.47
CA CYS A 639 -16.18 -1.28 -24.68
C CYS A 639 -17.19 -0.57 -23.77
N PHE A 640 -16.70 0.09 -22.74
CA PHE A 640 -17.49 0.93 -21.85
C PHE A 640 -17.53 2.39 -22.35
N SER A 641 -18.73 2.94 -22.42
CA SER A 641 -19.01 4.34 -22.70
C SER A 641 -19.54 5.01 -21.43
N LEU A 642 -18.99 6.15 -21.04
CA LEU A 642 -19.40 6.95 -19.90
C LEU A 642 -20.17 8.19 -20.36
N ALA A 643 -21.40 8.35 -19.85
CA ALA A 643 -22.21 9.56 -19.97
C ALA A 643 -21.90 10.45 -18.76
N LEU A 644 -20.79 11.22 -18.83
CA LEU A 644 -20.26 12.02 -17.72
C LEU A 644 -21.24 13.10 -17.23
N ASP A 645 -22.12 13.59 -18.11
CA ASP A 645 -23.23 14.50 -17.77
C ASP A 645 -24.26 13.88 -16.81
N LYS A 646 -24.38 12.56 -16.81
CA LYS A 646 -25.30 11.82 -15.92
C LYS A 646 -24.64 11.39 -14.60
N PHE A 647 -23.30 11.39 -14.54
CA PHE A 647 -22.55 10.89 -13.39
C PHE A 647 -22.97 11.56 -12.08
N PRO A 648 -23.00 12.90 -11.94
CA PRO A 648 -23.30 13.56 -10.66
C PRO A 648 -24.64 13.14 -10.09
N ALA A 649 -25.68 13.03 -10.94
CA ALA A 649 -27.01 12.64 -10.50
C ALA A 649 -27.09 11.18 -10.05
N GLN A 650 -26.41 10.26 -10.77
CA GLN A 650 -26.45 8.85 -10.44
C GLN A 650 -25.56 8.48 -9.26
N VAL A 651 -24.41 9.13 -9.11
CA VAL A 651 -23.54 9.04 -7.93
C VAL A 651 -24.27 9.55 -6.69
N LYS A 652 -24.95 10.71 -6.78
CA LYS A 652 -25.78 11.24 -5.69
C LYS A 652 -26.90 10.27 -5.29
N ALA A 653 -27.58 9.65 -6.28
CA ALA A 653 -28.61 8.67 -6.01
C ALA A 653 -28.07 7.42 -5.28
N LEU A 654 -26.90 6.92 -5.68
CA LEU A 654 -26.24 5.81 -4.98
C LEU A 654 -25.80 6.23 -3.57
N MET A 655 -25.28 7.45 -3.40
CA MET A 655 -24.91 7.96 -2.08
C MET A 655 -26.10 8.04 -1.13
N ILE A 656 -27.25 8.49 -1.61
CA ILE A 656 -28.53 8.49 -0.86
C ILE A 656 -28.88 7.06 -0.42
N GLU A 657 -28.84 6.11 -1.37
CA GLU A 657 -29.18 4.70 -1.10
C GLU A 657 -28.29 4.14 0.01
N VAL A 658 -26.96 4.30 -0.11
CA VAL A 658 -25.98 3.76 0.84
C VAL A 658 -26.08 4.46 2.19
N ALA A 659 -26.18 5.79 2.21
CA ALA A 659 -26.31 6.57 3.45
C ALA A 659 -27.60 6.20 4.22
N GLN A 660 -28.70 5.98 3.52
CA GLN A 660 -29.96 5.56 4.14
C GLN A 660 -29.93 4.12 4.67
N ILE A 661 -29.29 3.19 3.92
CA ILE A 661 -29.08 1.81 4.38
C ILE A 661 -28.34 1.83 5.72
N LYS A 662 -27.23 2.51 5.78
CA LYS A 662 -26.41 2.59 7.01
C LYS A 662 -27.11 3.38 8.11
N GLY A 663 -27.69 4.53 7.79
CA GLY A 663 -28.38 5.41 8.76
C GLY A 663 -29.61 4.78 9.41
N LYS A 664 -30.29 3.85 8.71
CA LYS A 664 -31.49 3.16 9.21
C LYS A 664 -31.22 1.72 9.65
N GLY A 665 -30.04 1.17 9.39
CA GLY A 665 -29.70 -0.23 9.65
C GLY A 665 -30.49 -1.21 8.79
N ASP A 666 -30.76 -0.84 7.53
CA ASP A 666 -31.62 -1.65 6.62
C ASP A 666 -30.81 -2.78 5.96
N LYS A 667 -30.69 -3.89 6.70
CA LYS A 667 -29.97 -5.08 6.24
C LYS A 667 -30.57 -5.67 4.96
N GLY A 668 -31.89 -5.65 4.82
CA GLY A 668 -32.56 -6.22 3.64
C GLY A 668 -32.20 -5.47 2.36
N ARG A 669 -32.13 -4.11 2.40
CA ARG A 669 -31.66 -3.33 1.25
C ARG A 669 -30.17 -3.57 0.97
N ALA A 670 -29.35 -3.72 2.01
CA ALA A 670 -27.93 -4.05 1.83
C ALA A 670 -27.73 -5.39 1.12
N GLU A 671 -28.40 -6.44 1.58
CA GLU A 671 -28.38 -7.78 0.95
C GLU A 671 -28.89 -7.76 -0.50
N LYS A 672 -29.86 -6.89 -0.79
CA LYS A 672 -30.36 -6.68 -2.16
C LYS A 672 -29.29 -6.09 -3.08
N LEU A 673 -28.45 -5.15 -2.61
CA LEU A 673 -27.33 -4.62 -3.40
C LEU A 673 -26.34 -5.73 -3.75
N ILE A 674 -26.00 -6.59 -2.79
CA ILE A 674 -25.10 -7.74 -3.02
C ILE A 674 -25.72 -8.67 -4.09
N LYS A 675 -26.95 -9.08 -3.91
CA LYS A 675 -27.63 -9.99 -4.85
C LYS A 675 -27.74 -9.41 -6.27
N GLU A 676 -27.97 -8.11 -6.39
CA GLU A 676 -28.21 -7.46 -7.69
C GLU A 676 -26.93 -7.17 -8.48
N TYR A 677 -25.82 -6.83 -7.78
CA TYR A 677 -24.62 -6.30 -8.42
C TYR A 677 -23.35 -7.12 -8.18
N VAL A 678 -23.31 -7.95 -7.12
CA VAL A 678 -22.14 -8.78 -6.79
C VAL A 678 -22.36 -10.21 -7.29
N ASP A 679 -23.46 -10.84 -6.92
CA ASP A 679 -23.78 -12.23 -7.28
C ASP A 679 -24.44 -12.31 -8.68
N VAL A 680 -23.80 -11.66 -9.64
CA VAL A 680 -24.35 -11.52 -10.99
C VAL A 680 -24.25 -12.82 -11.80
N THR A 681 -25.23 -12.99 -12.70
CA THR A 681 -25.33 -14.10 -13.66
C THR A 681 -25.57 -13.60 -15.08
N GLY A 682 -25.53 -14.48 -16.07
CA GLY A 682 -25.84 -14.14 -17.47
C GLY A 682 -24.91 -13.05 -18.02
N ASP A 683 -25.46 -12.07 -18.70
CA ASP A 683 -24.69 -11.06 -19.41
C ASP A 683 -23.90 -10.14 -18.47
N LYS A 684 -24.41 -9.86 -17.27
CA LYS A 684 -23.65 -9.09 -16.27
C LYS A 684 -22.38 -9.82 -15.85
N LYS A 685 -22.44 -11.15 -15.68
CA LYS A 685 -21.26 -11.98 -15.36
C LYS A 685 -20.25 -11.96 -16.51
N LYS A 686 -20.70 -12.06 -17.76
CA LYS A 686 -19.83 -11.94 -18.94
C LYS A 686 -19.08 -10.62 -18.98
N VAL A 687 -19.72 -9.52 -18.60
CA VAL A 687 -19.06 -8.22 -18.50
C VAL A 687 -17.94 -8.24 -17.45
N HIS A 688 -18.16 -8.83 -16.27
CA HIS A 688 -17.11 -9.00 -15.27
C HIS A 688 -15.96 -9.91 -15.76
N GLU A 689 -16.27 -10.96 -16.52
CA GLU A 689 -15.28 -11.85 -17.14
C GLU A 689 -14.40 -11.11 -18.15
N VAL A 690 -15.00 -10.25 -18.98
CA VAL A 690 -14.26 -9.40 -19.94
C VAL A 690 -13.35 -8.41 -19.21
N ILE A 691 -13.84 -7.76 -18.15
CA ILE A 691 -13.03 -6.86 -17.31
C ILE A 691 -11.83 -7.65 -16.76
N THR A 692 -12.09 -8.82 -16.17
CA THR A 692 -11.06 -9.67 -15.57
C THR A 692 -10.01 -10.09 -16.59
N GLU A 693 -10.43 -10.58 -17.73
CA GLU A 693 -9.54 -11.02 -18.82
C GLU A 693 -8.63 -9.87 -19.28
N ARG A 694 -9.18 -8.67 -19.52
CA ARG A 694 -8.41 -7.54 -20.04
C ARG A 694 -7.47 -6.93 -19.00
N VAL A 695 -7.89 -6.85 -17.75
CA VAL A 695 -7.03 -6.35 -16.66
C VAL A 695 -5.88 -7.34 -16.38
N LEU A 696 -6.12 -8.64 -16.48
CA LEU A 696 -5.11 -9.66 -16.21
C LEU A 696 -4.16 -9.95 -17.39
N ARG A 697 -4.33 -9.31 -18.54
CA ARG A 697 -3.39 -9.39 -19.68
C ARG A 697 -2.04 -8.76 -19.35
N SER A 698 -2.02 -7.69 -18.57
CA SER A 698 -0.79 -7.00 -18.17
C SER A 698 -0.21 -7.63 -16.90
N PRO A 699 1.09 -7.94 -16.89
CA PRO A 699 1.77 -8.38 -15.68
C PRO A 699 1.64 -7.34 -14.57
N LYS A 700 1.38 -7.80 -13.34
CA LYS A 700 1.30 -6.92 -12.18
C LYS A 700 2.69 -6.44 -11.76
N PRO A 701 2.85 -5.20 -11.28
CA PRO A 701 4.12 -4.76 -10.72
C PRO A 701 4.56 -5.65 -9.56
N SER A 702 5.84 -6.01 -9.56
CA SER A 702 6.58 -6.59 -8.44
C SER A 702 7.63 -5.57 -8.05
N PHE A 703 7.38 -4.86 -6.96
CA PHE A 703 8.16 -3.67 -6.62
C PHE A 703 9.52 -4.01 -6.02
N VAL A 704 10.54 -3.34 -6.53
CA VAL A 704 11.89 -3.27 -5.97
C VAL A 704 12.22 -1.80 -5.67
N TYR A 705 13.08 -1.55 -4.72
CA TYR A 705 13.29 -0.21 -4.16
C TYR A 705 14.72 0.27 -4.39
N SER A 706 14.90 1.53 -4.77
CA SER A 706 16.18 2.19 -4.87
C SER A 706 16.15 3.53 -4.14
N ILE A 707 17.15 3.76 -3.30
CA ILE A 707 17.33 5.05 -2.61
C ILE A 707 18.66 5.63 -3.06
N LYS A 708 18.59 6.73 -3.82
CA LYS A 708 19.77 7.44 -4.30
C LYS A 708 20.22 8.41 -3.21
N LEU A 709 21.42 8.19 -2.68
CA LEU A 709 22.03 9.02 -1.63
C LEU A 709 23.20 9.88 -2.12
N ASP A 710 23.76 9.58 -3.30
CA ASP A 710 24.94 10.24 -3.90
C ASP A 710 24.59 11.04 -5.14
#